data_bf10ce152f1305126df9bf7f0cab08b3
#
_entry.id   bf10ce152f1305126df9bf7f0cab08b3
#
_cell.length_a   1.000
_cell.length_b   1.000
_cell.length_c   1.000
_cell.angle_alpha   90.00
_cell.angle_beta   90.00
_cell.angle_gamma   90.00
#
_symmetry.space_group_name_H-M   'P 1'
#
loop_
_entity.id
_entity.type
_entity.pdbx_description
1 polymer ?
#
loop_
_entity_poly.entity_id
_entity_poly.type
_entity_poly.pdbx_seq_one_letter_code
_entity_poly.pdbx_strand_id
1 'polypeptide(L)'
;MAKTASTVDTDKLTRSITRTPFPGSRKIYLEGRSPDIRVPFREVHLTDTLVHEGAGEPRREANPPLRLYDASGVYTDPAVAIDVTRGLSPLRAGWIAARGDTEALPGISSAYGRERLHNPALEALRMQQAPVPRRARSGANVSQMHYARRGIVTPEMEYIALRENLVRTQLAERLATERLPKKGHSFNASIPADITAEFVRDEVARGRAVIPCNINHPESEPMVIGRNFLIKVNANIGNSAVTSSIEEEVDKLVWSIRWGADTVMDLSTGDNIHETREWILRNSPVPIGTVPIYQALEKVHGKAEDLTWDIFRDTLIEQAEQGVDYFTIHAGVRLAYVPLTAQRLTGIVSRGGSIMAKWCLAHHRESFLYERFDEICEIMKAYDVCFSLGDGLRPGSIADANDEAQFAELHTLGELTQIAWKHDVQVMIEGPGHVPLQLVKENVDKQLEACFEAPFYTLGPLITDISPGYDHISSAMGAANIGWYGTAMLCYVTPKEHLGLPNRDDVKQGLIAYKIAAHAGDLAKGFPGAQMWDNAVSKARFEFRWEDQFRLAIDPDTAMAYHDETLPKENAKVAHFCSMCGPKFCSMKISQEVREFARLQQAQPAPSPVITITPLQQNFEEKAQEFRERGSEIYL
;
A
#
# COMPACT_ATOMS: atom_id res chain seq x y z
N MET A 1 -0.55 -39.97 -11.55
CA MET A 1 -0.31 -39.50 -12.93
C MET A 1 0.52 -38.23 -12.79
N ALA A 2 1.76 -38.26 -13.26
CA ALA A 2 2.60 -37.03 -13.26
C ALA A 2 1.90 -36.01 -14.19
N LYS A 3 1.44 -34.88 -13.63
CA LYS A 3 1.04 -33.74 -14.43
C LYS A 3 2.28 -33.30 -15.21
N THR A 4 2.22 -33.33 -16.54
CA THR A 4 3.23 -32.74 -17.40
C THR A 4 3.39 -31.29 -16.98
N ALA A 5 4.63 -30.89 -16.68
CA ALA A 5 4.93 -29.47 -16.41
C ALA A 5 4.44 -28.64 -17.59
N SER A 6 3.50 -27.73 -17.34
CA SER A 6 3.05 -26.78 -18.35
C SER A 6 4.18 -25.78 -18.60
N THR A 7 4.43 -25.46 -19.86
CA THR A 7 5.36 -24.38 -20.24
C THR A 7 4.73 -23.04 -19.91
N VAL A 8 5.53 -22.05 -19.48
CA VAL A 8 5.06 -20.67 -19.33
C VAL A 8 4.74 -20.09 -20.72
N ASP A 9 3.48 -19.69 -20.94
CA ASP A 9 3.06 -19.03 -22.19
C ASP A 9 3.48 -17.55 -22.15
N THR A 10 4.72 -17.30 -22.54
CA THR A 10 5.32 -15.96 -22.56
C THR A 10 4.63 -15.00 -23.54
N ASP A 11 4.02 -15.53 -24.62
CA ASP A 11 3.27 -14.71 -25.57
C ASP A 11 1.93 -14.27 -24.98
N LYS A 12 1.25 -15.15 -24.25
CA LYS A 12 0.04 -14.81 -23.49
C LYS A 12 0.37 -13.78 -22.44
N LEU A 13 1.41 -14.01 -21.64
CA LEU A 13 1.87 -13.10 -20.58
C LEU A 13 2.20 -11.71 -21.13
N THR A 14 2.99 -11.64 -22.21
CA THR A 14 3.35 -10.36 -22.84
C THR A 14 2.13 -9.59 -23.35
N ARG A 15 1.08 -10.28 -23.79
CA ARG A 15 -0.16 -9.64 -24.26
C ARG A 15 -1.09 -9.24 -23.11
N SER A 16 -1.11 -9.97 -21.99
CA SER A 16 -2.01 -9.71 -20.86
C SER A 16 -1.55 -8.54 -19.99
N ILE A 17 -0.24 -8.31 -19.91
CA ILE A 17 0.33 -7.26 -19.06
C ILE A 17 -0.11 -5.88 -19.52
N THR A 18 -0.72 -5.13 -18.62
CA THR A 18 -1.17 -3.78 -18.89
C THR A 18 0.00 -2.80 -18.90
N ARG A 19 0.25 -2.16 -20.06
CA ARG A 19 1.30 -1.15 -20.26
C ARG A 19 0.75 0.23 -20.60
N THR A 20 -0.57 0.39 -20.58
CA THR A 20 -1.22 1.63 -20.98
C THR A 20 -1.03 2.71 -19.92
N PRO A 21 -0.48 3.88 -20.26
CA PRO A 21 -0.44 5.03 -19.36
C PRO A 21 -1.85 5.41 -18.87
N PHE A 22 -1.92 6.07 -17.73
CA PHE A 22 -3.20 6.64 -17.28
C PHE A 22 -3.65 7.77 -18.22
N PRO A 23 -4.96 7.92 -18.46
CA PRO A 23 -5.48 8.98 -19.33
C PRO A 23 -5.00 10.37 -18.90
N GLY A 24 -4.60 11.20 -19.88
CA GLY A 24 -4.14 12.57 -19.62
C GLY A 24 -2.95 12.71 -18.68
N SER A 25 -2.19 11.63 -18.49
CA SER A 25 -1.02 11.60 -17.61
C SER A 25 0.23 11.21 -18.39
N ARG A 26 1.36 11.67 -17.90
CA ARG A 26 2.67 11.18 -18.38
C ARG A 26 3.55 10.78 -17.21
N LYS A 27 4.48 9.87 -17.45
CA LYS A 27 5.55 9.57 -16.50
C LYS A 27 6.61 10.65 -16.61
N ILE A 28 7.04 11.18 -15.47
CA ILE A 28 8.19 12.08 -15.36
C ILE A 28 9.16 11.50 -14.33
N TYR A 29 10.42 11.91 -14.42
CA TYR A 29 11.45 11.48 -13.48
C TYR A 29 12.09 12.70 -12.82
N LEU A 30 12.24 12.64 -11.49
CA LEU A 30 13.10 13.58 -10.76
C LEU A 30 14.46 12.92 -10.56
N GLU A 31 15.52 13.67 -10.85
CA GLU A 31 16.90 13.22 -10.67
C GLU A 31 17.38 13.53 -9.25
N GLY A 32 18.09 12.58 -8.64
CA GLY A 32 18.78 12.77 -7.38
C GLY A 32 20.12 13.47 -7.54
N ARG A 33 20.87 13.56 -6.46
CA ARG A 33 22.24 14.10 -6.46
C ARG A 33 23.19 13.20 -7.27
N SER A 34 22.97 11.88 -7.20
CA SER A 34 23.64 10.92 -8.06
C SER A 34 22.89 10.79 -9.38
N PRO A 35 23.58 10.78 -10.55
CA PRO A 35 22.95 10.63 -11.87
C PRO A 35 22.12 9.35 -12.04
N ASP A 36 22.43 8.32 -11.24
CA ASP A 36 21.74 7.03 -11.28
C ASP A 36 20.43 7.00 -10.46
N ILE A 37 20.17 8.06 -9.71
CA ILE A 37 18.91 8.17 -8.93
C ILE A 37 17.88 8.91 -9.77
N ARG A 38 16.91 8.18 -10.30
CA ARG A 38 15.79 8.69 -11.08
C ARG A 38 14.47 8.18 -10.50
N VAL A 39 13.70 9.06 -9.90
CA VAL A 39 12.45 8.72 -9.21
C VAL A 39 11.26 9.00 -10.11
N PRO A 40 10.44 7.98 -10.47
CA PRO A 40 9.28 8.15 -11.34
C PRO A 40 8.09 8.77 -10.58
N PHE A 41 7.35 9.62 -11.31
CA PHE A 41 6.10 10.22 -10.88
C PHE A 41 5.08 10.22 -12.01
N ARG A 42 3.80 10.25 -11.65
CA ARG A 42 2.70 10.47 -12.57
C ARG A 42 2.35 11.95 -12.57
N GLU A 43 2.55 12.65 -13.69
CA GLU A 43 2.12 14.04 -13.88
C GLU A 43 0.80 14.06 -14.66
N VAL A 44 -0.26 14.60 -14.04
CA VAL A 44 -1.60 14.73 -14.62
C VAL A 44 -1.74 16.12 -15.23
N HIS A 45 -1.99 16.20 -16.53
CA HIS A 45 -2.25 17.43 -17.23
C HIS A 45 -3.70 17.87 -17.06
N LEU A 46 -3.88 19.16 -16.74
CA LEU A 46 -5.20 19.75 -16.51
C LEU A 46 -5.51 20.77 -17.61
N THR A 47 -6.78 20.86 -17.96
CA THR A 47 -7.30 21.87 -18.89
C THR A 47 -7.46 23.23 -18.20
N ASP A 48 -7.53 24.29 -18.99
CA ASP A 48 -7.70 25.66 -18.46
C ASP A 48 -9.07 25.83 -17.81
N THR A 49 -9.12 26.64 -16.77
CA THR A 49 -10.37 27.17 -16.21
C THR A 49 -10.91 28.29 -17.11
N LEU A 50 -12.18 28.24 -17.46
CA LEU A 50 -12.85 29.30 -18.19
C LEU A 50 -13.48 30.29 -17.21
N VAL A 51 -12.97 31.52 -17.17
CA VAL A 51 -13.48 32.60 -16.32
C VAL A 51 -14.35 33.53 -17.15
N HIS A 52 -15.65 33.55 -16.89
CA HIS A 52 -16.60 34.42 -17.54
C HIS A 52 -16.59 35.79 -16.84
N GLU A 53 -16.23 36.86 -17.56
CA GLU A 53 -16.21 38.27 -17.07
C GLU A 53 -17.17 39.12 -17.93
N GLY A 54 -18.47 39.01 -17.62
CA GLY A 54 -19.51 39.74 -18.38
C GLY A 54 -19.85 39.09 -19.73
N ALA A 55 -20.26 39.89 -20.72
CA ALA A 55 -20.73 39.39 -22.04
C ALA A 55 -19.61 39.12 -23.07
N GLY A 56 -18.34 39.18 -22.66
CA GLY A 56 -17.18 38.91 -23.52
C GLY A 56 -16.82 37.42 -23.64
N GLU A 57 -15.82 37.12 -24.47
CA GLU A 57 -15.25 35.77 -24.51
C GLU A 57 -14.62 35.44 -23.14
N PRO A 58 -14.75 34.17 -22.67
CA PRO A 58 -14.19 33.76 -21.38
C PRO A 58 -12.66 33.83 -21.41
N ARG A 59 -12.09 34.42 -20.36
CA ARG A 59 -10.64 34.37 -20.14
C ARG A 59 -10.22 32.96 -19.72
N ARG A 60 -9.13 32.49 -20.28
CA ARG A 60 -8.55 31.20 -19.91
C ARG A 60 -7.50 31.37 -18.83
N GLU A 61 -7.64 30.63 -17.74
CA GLU A 61 -6.66 30.53 -16.68
C GLU A 61 -6.06 29.12 -16.68
N ALA A 62 -4.74 29.02 -16.87
CA ALA A 62 -4.05 27.75 -16.87
C ALA A 62 -4.10 27.10 -15.49
N ASN A 63 -4.45 25.81 -15.44
CA ASN A 63 -4.31 24.99 -14.25
C ASN A 63 -2.95 24.29 -14.29
N PRO A 64 -2.09 24.46 -13.28
CA PRO A 64 -0.81 23.76 -13.25
C PRO A 64 -1.03 22.24 -13.13
N PRO A 65 -0.18 21.42 -13.76
CA PRO A 65 -0.29 19.98 -13.67
C PRO A 65 -0.15 19.50 -12.22
N LEU A 66 -0.74 18.37 -11.90
CA LEU A 66 -0.59 17.72 -10.60
C LEU A 66 0.30 16.51 -10.72
N ARG A 67 1.33 16.44 -9.87
CA ARG A 67 2.21 15.28 -9.78
C ARG A 67 1.75 14.40 -8.65
N LEU A 68 1.67 13.10 -8.90
CA LEU A 68 1.20 12.09 -7.96
C LEU A 68 2.28 11.03 -7.73
N TYR A 69 2.32 10.51 -6.51
CA TYR A 69 3.12 9.34 -6.17
C TYR A 69 2.75 8.17 -7.08
N ASP A 70 3.74 7.47 -7.59
CA ASP A 70 3.55 6.43 -8.60
C ASP A 70 4.39 5.19 -8.26
N ALA A 71 3.71 4.09 -7.93
CA ALA A 71 4.31 2.79 -7.66
C ALA A 71 4.38 1.88 -8.90
N SER A 72 3.85 2.32 -10.06
CA SER A 72 3.74 1.48 -11.26
C SER A 72 5.08 1.19 -11.94
N GLY A 73 6.18 1.78 -11.47
CA GLY A 73 7.50 1.57 -12.03
C GLY A 73 7.54 1.91 -13.53
N VAL A 74 8.19 1.07 -14.30
CA VAL A 74 8.32 1.23 -15.76
C VAL A 74 7.06 0.82 -16.56
N TYR A 75 6.08 0.17 -15.94
CA TYR A 75 4.92 -0.38 -16.65
C TYR A 75 3.98 0.66 -17.26
N THR A 76 4.00 1.89 -16.78
CA THR A 76 3.23 3.00 -17.35
C THR A 76 4.09 4.00 -18.11
N ASP A 77 5.35 3.66 -18.41
CA ASP A 77 6.26 4.47 -19.21
C ASP A 77 6.27 3.94 -20.66
N PRO A 78 5.69 4.66 -21.63
CA PRO A 78 5.67 4.22 -23.03
C PRO A 78 7.07 4.23 -23.69
N ALA A 79 8.05 4.90 -23.10
CA ALA A 79 9.42 4.95 -23.63
C ALA A 79 10.25 3.72 -23.27
N VAL A 80 9.79 2.88 -22.32
CA VAL A 80 10.52 1.69 -21.86
C VAL A 80 9.98 0.43 -22.53
N ALA A 81 10.84 -0.30 -23.21
CA ALA A 81 10.54 -1.64 -23.70
C ALA A 81 10.69 -2.65 -22.56
N ILE A 82 9.64 -3.43 -22.30
CA ILE A 82 9.62 -4.45 -21.25
C ILE A 82 9.61 -5.82 -21.91
N ASP A 83 10.57 -6.65 -21.51
CA ASP A 83 10.61 -8.08 -21.83
C ASP A 83 10.43 -8.88 -20.52
N VAL A 84 9.23 -9.39 -20.32
CA VAL A 84 8.86 -10.11 -19.09
C VAL A 84 9.65 -11.40 -18.89
N THR A 85 10.21 -11.97 -19.95
CA THR A 85 11.02 -13.20 -19.87
C THR A 85 12.43 -12.94 -19.34
N ARG A 86 12.89 -11.70 -19.45
CA ARG A 86 14.20 -11.22 -18.96
C ARG A 86 14.09 -10.48 -17.63
N GLY A 87 12.88 -10.00 -17.29
CA GLY A 87 12.64 -9.17 -16.13
C GLY A 87 12.98 -7.70 -16.34
N LEU A 88 12.87 -6.92 -15.27
CA LEU A 88 13.17 -5.49 -15.25
C LEU A 88 14.66 -5.22 -15.16
N SER A 89 15.06 -4.00 -15.53
CA SER A 89 16.46 -3.56 -15.37
C SER A 89 16.83 -3.45 -13.89
N PRO A 90 18.03 -3.91 -13.49
CA PRO A 90 18.45 -3.93 -12.09
C PRO A 90 18.92 -2.54 -11.62
N LEU A 91 17.97 -1.66 -11.27
CA LEU A 91 18.17 -0.27 -10.84
C LEU A 91 19.25 -0.12 -9.76
N ARG A 92 19.22 -0.97 -8.74
CA ARG A 92 20.10 -0.86 -7.56
C ARG A 92 21.43 -1.61 -7.66
N ALA A 93 21.66 -2.36 -8.75
CA ALA A 93 22.86 -3.19 -8.88
C ALA A 93 24.18 -2.40 -8.71
N GLY A 94 24.26 -1.20 -9.31
CA GLY A 94 25.41 -0.31 -9.17
C GLY A 94 25.61 0.17 -7.73
N TRP A 95 24.53 0.53 -7.03
CA TRP A 95 24.58 0.99 -5.64
C TRP A 95 25.05 -0.11 -4.68
N ILE A 96 24.52 -1.34 -4.87
CA ILE A 96 24.89 -2.52 -4.08
C ILE A 96 26.37 -2.87 -4.30
N ALA A 97 26.83 -2.86 -5.55
CA ALA A 97 28.23 -3.15 -5.88
C ALA A 97 29.21 -2.09 -5.32
N ALA A 98 28.84 -0.82 -5.35
CA ALA A 98 29.66 0.29 -4.87
C ALA A 98 29.95 0.24 -3.36
N ARG A 99 29.08 -0.40 -2.55
CA ARG A 99 29.31 -0.59 -1.11
C ARG A 99 30.49 -1.51 -0.81
N GLY A 100 30.80 -2.45 -1.69
CA GLY A 100 31.95 -3.34 -1.56
C GLY A 100 31.88 -4.39 -0.44
N ASP A 101 30.73 -4.52 0.22
CA ASP A 101 30.50 -5.38 1.39
C ASP A 101 29.74 -6.67 1.08
N THR A 102 29.41 -6.89 -0.20
CA THR A 102 28.78 -8.11 -0.70
C THR A 102 29.74 -8.94 -1.54
N GLU A 103 29.47 -10.25 -1.66
CA GLU A 103 30.14 -11.18 -2.56
C GLU A 103 29.12 -11.95 -3.39
N ALA A 104 29.46 -12.27 -4.64
CA ALA A 104 28.67 -13.18 -5.46
C ALA A 104 28.90 -14.62 -4.97
N LEU A 105 27.83 -15.38 -4.87
CA LEU A 105 27.92 -16.80 -4.56
C LEU A 105 28.31 -17.61 -5.83
N PRO A 106 28.92 -18.78 -5.69
CA PRO A 106 29.22 -19.63 -6.86
C PRO A 106 27.95 -20.20 -7.52
N GLY A 107 26.80 -20.03 -6.91
CA GLY A 107 25.47 -20.49 -7.33
C GLY A 107 24.51 -20.46 -6.15
N ILE A 108 23.30 -21.01 -6.34
CA ILE A 108 22.29 -21.15 -5.29
C ILE A 108 22.86 -22.04 -4.17
N SER A 109 22.80 -21.56 -2.92
CA SER A 109 23.36 -22.30 -1.77
C SER A 109 22.32 -23.17 -1.06
N SER A 110 21.01 -22.88 -1.16
CA SER A 110 19.95 -23.72 -0.61
C SER A 110 19.91 -25.11 -1.27
N ALA A 111 19.64 -26.14 -0.47
CA ALA A 111 19.58 -27.53 -0.98
C ALA A 111 18.39 -27.70 -1.94
N TYR A 112 17.22 -27.18 -1.54
CA TYR A 112 16.02 -27.26 -2.36
C TYR A 112 16.15 -26.45 -3.65
N GLY A 113 16.69 -25.24 -3.60
CA GLY A 113 16.90 -24.41 -4.80
C GLY A 113 17.83 -25.10 -5.81
N ARG A 114 18.90 -25.77 -5.34
CA ARG A 114 19.78 -26.57 -6.21
C ARG A 114 19.04 -27.76 -6.84
N GLU A 115 18.22 -28.47 -6.06
CA GLU A 115 17.41 -29.58 -6.58
C GLU A 115 16.47 -29.10 -7.69
N ARG A 116 15.75 -27.98 -7.44
CA ARG A 116 14.88 -27.36 -8.45
C ARG A 116 15.65 -26.98 -9.71
N LEU A 117 16.83 -26.36 -9.57
CA LEU A 117 17.66 -25.94 -10.69
C LEU A 117 18.14 -27.13 -11.55
N HIS A 118 18.44 -28.26 -10.96
CA HIS A 118 18.92 -29.46 -11.68
C HIS A 118 17.79 -30.36 -12.20
N ASN A 119 16.54 -30.10 -11.87
CA ASN A 119 15.41 -30.90 -12.33
C ASN A 119 15.03 -30.50 -13.77
N PRO A 120 15.28 -31.39 -14.79
CA PRO A 120 15.00 -31.05 -16.19
C PRO A 120 13.50 -30.88 -16.48
N ALA A 121 12.61 -31.48 -15.67
CA ALA A 121 11.17 -31.33 -15.85
C ALA A 121 10.67 -29.88 -15.57
N LEU A 122 11.48 -29.06 -14.90
CA LEU A 122 11.14 -27.67 -14.56
C LEU A 122 11.80 -26.64 -15.47
N GLU A 123 12.61 -27.08 -16.44
CA GLU A 123 13.34 -26.19 -17.35
C GLU A 123 12.40 -25.20 -18.06
N ALA A 124 11.25 -25.67 -18.50
CA ALA A 124 10.25 -24.87 -19.20
C ALA A 124 9.51 -23.83 -18.32
N LEU A 125 9.66 -23.91 -17.00
CA LEU A 125 9.07 -22.96 -16.04
C LEU A 125 10.05 -21.89 -15.57
N ARG A 126 11.35 -22.03 -15.85
CA ARG A 126 12.38 -21.13 -15.35
C ARG A 126 12.46 -19.84 -16.16
N MET A 127 12.80 -18.77 -15.47
CA MET A 127 13.23 -17.52 -16.12
C MET A 127 14.51 -17.77 -16.93
N GLN A 128 14.62 -17.11 -18.09
CA GLN A 128 15.78 -17.27 -18.97
C GLN A 128 17.09 -16.74 -18.35
N GLN A 129 16.99 -15.75 -17.49
CA GLN A 129 18.14 -15.08 -16.86
C GLN A 129 17.85 -14.85 -15.38
N ALA A 130 18.09 -15.85 -14.54
CA ALA A 130 18.14 -15.66 -13.11
C ALA A 130 19.49 -15.03 -12.70
N PRO A 131 19.51 -13.99 -11.86
CA PRO A 131 20.77 -13.40 -11.40
C PRO A 131 21.54 -14.38 -10.51
N VAL A 132 22.87 -14.25 -10.51
CA VAL A 132 23.71 -14.97 -9.54
C VAL A 132 23.49 -14.36 -8.16
N PRO A 133 23.11 -15.14 -7.15
CA PRO A 133 22.83 -14.62 -5.81
C PRO A 133 24.08 -13.97 -5.19
N ARG A 134 23.85 -12.94 -4.41
CA ARG A 134 24.86 -12.27 -3.58
C ARG A 134 24.48 -12.39 -2.11
N ARG A 135 25.48 -12.31 -1.24
CA ARG A 135 25.29 -12.17 0.21
C ARG A 135 26.32 -11.21 0.80
N ALA A 136 26.11 -10.82 2.03
CA ALA A 136 27.13 -10.10 2.79
C ALA A 136 28.42 -10.92 2.87
N ARG A 137 29.57 -10.25 2.78
CA ARG A 137 30.86 -10.87 3.07
C ARG A 137 30.91 -11.37 4.51
N SER A 138 31.76 -12.34 4.79
CA SER A 138 31.94 -12.86 6.15
C SER A 138 32.16 -11.74 7.16
N GLY A 139 31.33 -11.68 8.20
CA GLY A 139 31.35 -10.66 9.24
C GLY A 139 30.76 -9.30 8.87
N ALA A 140 30.27 -9.10 7.64
CA ALA A 140 29.56 -7.90 7.23
C ALA A 140 28.05 -8.00 7.52
N ASN A 141 27.39 -6.83 7.62
CA ASN A 141 25.96 -6.66 7.65
C ASN A 141 25.57 -5.66 6.55
N VAL A 142 24.60 -6.01 5.71
CA VAL A 142 24.20 -5.21 4.55
C VAL A 142 22.82 -4.59 4.69
N SER A 143 22.23 -4.63 5.90
CA SER A 143 20.90 -4.07 6.13
C SER A 143 20.90 -2.54 6.12
N GLN A 144 19.80 -1.94 5.69
CA GLN A 144 19.63 -0.49 5.72
C GLN A 144 19.72 0.06 7.15
N MET A 145 19.26 -0.69 8.16
CA MET A 145 19.41 -0.30 9.57
C MET A 145 20.88 -0.25 10.00
N HIS A 146 21.71 -1.17 9.53
CA HIS A 146 23.14 -1.17 9.85
C HIS A 146 23.83 0.09 9.31
N TYR A 147 23.56 0.45 8.04
CA TYR A 147 24.10 1.69 7.47
C TYR A 147 23.57 2.93 8.22
N ALA A 148 22.27 2.95 8.50
CA ALA A 148 21.62 4.06 9.19
C ALA A 148 22.24 4.29 10.59
N ARG A 149 22.45 3.24 11.38
CA ARG A 149 23.06 3.32 12.71
C ARG A 149 24.53 3.77 12.68
N ARG A 150 25.21 3.56 11.57
CA ARG A 150 26.57 4.08 11.31
C ARG A 150 26.57 5.52 10.78
N GLY A 151 25.42 6.17 10.66
CA GLY A 151 25.29 7.53 10.15
C GLY A 151 25.40 7.62 8.61
N ILE A 152 25.35 6.50 7.91
CA ILE A 152 25.49 6.44 6.46
C ILE A 152 24.13 6.67 5.81
N VAL A 153 24.05 7.65 4.90
CA VAL A 153 22.92 7.84 3.99
C VAL A 153 23.18 7.01 2.74
N THR A 154 22.30 6.07 2.46
CA THR A 154 22.38 5.21 1.27
C THR A 154 21.66 5.85 0.08
N PRO A 155 21.96 5.45 -1.18
CA PRO A 155 21.18 5.88 -2.35
C PRO A 155 19.69 5.57 -2.22
N GLU A 156 19.32 4.48 -1.57
CA GLU A 156 17.94 4.13 -1.29
C GLU A 156 17.23 5.18 -0.40
N MET A 157 17.91 5.71 0.60
CA MET A 157 17.37 6.77 1.47
C MET A 157 17.21 8.10 0.73
N GLU A 158 18.11 8.42 -0.19
CA GLU A 158 18.00 9.60 -1.06
C GLU A 158 16.81 9.46 -2.03
N TYR A 159 16.68 8.28 -2.66
CA TYR A 159 15.56 7.96 -3.55
C TYR A 159 14.21 8.14 -2.81
N ILE A 160 14.10 7.61 -1.60
CA ILE A 160 12.91 7.72 -0.75
C ILE A 160 12.61 9.17 -0.41
N ALA A 161 13.61 9.96 -0.02
CA ALA A 161 13.43 11.36 0.32
C ALA A 161 12.83 12.16 -0.86
N LEU A 162 13.31 11.93 -2.08
CA LEU A 162 12.76 12.53 -3.29
C LEU A 162 11.31 12.10 -3.51
N ARG A 163 11.03 10.80 -3.34
CA ARG A 163 9.71 10.21 -3.57
C ARG A 163 8.66 10.72 -2.58
N GLU A 164 9.01 10.88 -1.32
CA GLU A 164 8.11 11.35 -0.26
C GLU A 164 7.91 12.88 -0.28
N ASN A 165 8.86 13.64 -0.84
CA ASN A 165 8.78 15.12 -0.87
C ASN A 165 8.06 15.71 -2.07
N LEU A 166 7.75 14.93 -3.10
CA LEU A 166 7.21 15.46 -4.35
C LEU A 166 6.05 16.43 -4.17
N VAL A 167 5.05 16.00 -3.39
CA VAL A 167 3.83 16.79 -3.17
C VAL A 167 4.13 18.06 -2.37
N ARG A 168 5.14 18.02 -1.49
CA ARG A 168 5.56 19.17 -0.66
C ARG A 168 6.20 20.28 -1.48
N THR A 169 7.04 19.91 -2.46
CA THR A 169 7.62 20.88 -3.40
C THR A 169 6.52 21.64 -4.16
N GLN A 170 5.51 20.91 -4.66
CA GLN A 170 4.36 21.54 -5.32
C GLN A 170 3.50 22.37 -4.37
N LEU A 171 3.37 21.95 -3.11
CA LEU A 171 2.63 22.70 -2.10
C LEU A 171 3.24 24.08 -1.88
N ALA A 172 4.56 24.17 -1.76
CA ALA A 172 5.26 25.46 -1.58
C ALA A 172 4.99 26.44 -2.73
N GLU A 173 4.91 25.94 -3.96
CA GLU A 173 4.58 26.73 -5.16
C GLU A 173 3.13 27.23 -5.15
N ARG A 174 2.20 26.50 -4.52
CA ARG A 174 0.74 26.78 -4.54
C ARG A 174 0.22 27.48 -3.30
N LEU A 175 0.95 27.46 -2.18
CA LEU A 175 0.53 28.08 -0.91
C LEU A 175 0.19 29.58 -1.01
N ALA A 176 0.73 30.28 -2.01
CA ALA A 176 0.43 31.69 -2.27
C ALA A 176 -0.98 31.91 -2.85
N THR A 177 -1.60 30.90 -3.46
CA THR A 177 -2.84 31.02 -4.24
C THR A 177 -3.98 30.11 -3.77
N GLU A 178 -3.69 29.05 -3.01
CA GLU A 178 -4.70 28.09 -2.58
C GLU A 178 -5.03 28.21 -1.08
N ARG A 179 -6.34 28.25 -0.77
CA ARG A 179 -6.80 28.06 0.62
C ARG A 179 -6.59 26.62 1.02
N LEU A 180 -5.64 26.39 1.91
CA LEU A 180 -5.54 25.08 2.55
C LEU A 180 -6.55 24.99 3.69
N PRO A 181 -7.20 23.83 3.85
CA PRO A 181 -8.10 23.58 4.96
C PRO A 181 -7.33 23.53 6.29
N LYS A 182 -8.07 23.39 7.38
CA LYS A 182 -7.49 23.15 8.72
C LYS A 182 -6.54 21.97 8.66
N LYS A 183 -5.34 22.14 9.23
CA LYS A 183 -4.35 21.07 9.34
C LYS A 183 -4.99 19.84 10.01
N GLY A 184 -4.76 18.65 9.46
CA GLY A 184 -5.07 17.41 10.13
C GLY A 184 -4.34 17.34 11.48
N HIS A 185 -4.83 16.48 12.35
CA HIS A 185 -4.23 16.23 13.66
C HIS A 185 -3.67 14.81 13.68
N SER A 186 -2.36 14.69 13.90
CA SER A 186 -1.75 13.38 14.11
C SER A 186 -1.78 13.00 15.59
N PHE A 187 -2.14 11.77 15.88
CA PHE A 187 -2.06 11.22 17.24
C PHE A 187 -0.63 10.78 17.58
N ASN A 188 0.03 10.07 16.68
CA ASN A 188 1.29 9.39 16.95
C ASN A 188 2.39 9.68 15.92
N ALA A 189 2.11 10.42 14.84
CA ALA A 189 3.12 10.78 13.85
C ALA A 189 3.68 12.19 14.08
N SER A 190 4.99 12.33 13.85
CA SER A 190 5.71 13.61 13.85
C SER A 190 6.23 13.86 12.44
N ILE A 191 5.37 14.42 11.58
CA ILE A 191 5.66 14.61 10.16
C ILE A 191 6.43 15.91 9.97
N PRO A 192 7.70 15.90 9.50
CA PRO A 192 8.48 17.11 9.27
C PRO A 192 7.96 17.90 8.06
N ALA A 193 8.35 19.17 7.95
CA ALA A 193 8.05 19.99 6.78
C ALA A 193 8.65 19.39 5.51
N ASP A 194 9.89 18.92 5.58
CA ASP A 194 10.60 18.21 4.51
C ASP A 194 11.13 16.88 5.00
N ILE A 195 11.04 15.85 4.17
CA ILE A 195 11.66 14.55 4.41
C ILE A 195 13.02 14.56 3.71
N THR A 196 14.10 14.69 4.50
CA THR A 196 15.47 14.60 3.99
C THR A 196 15.96 13.15 4.02
N ALA A 197 17.02 12.85 3.28
CA ALA A 197 17.64 11.53 3.33
C ALA A 197 18.18 11.20 4.73
N GLU A 198 18.64 12.22 5.46
CA GLU A 198 19.06 12.13 6.85
C GLU A 198 17.88 11.82 7.79
N PHE A 199 16.70 12.41 7.54
CA PHE A 199 15.50 12.07 8.29
C PHE A 199 15.10 10.61 8.05
N VAL A 200 15.14 10.12 6.81
CA VAL A 200 14.88 8.70 6.49
C VAL A 200 15.87 7.81 7.24
N ARG A 201 17.18 8.12 7.16
CA ARG A 201 18.23 7.41 7.91
C ARG A 201 17.92 7.36 9.40
N ASP A 202 17.59 8.49 10.00
CA ASP A 202 17.37 8.59 11.45
C ASP A 202 16.13 7.80 11.91
N GLU A 203 15.07 7.78 11.11
CA GLU A 203 13.88 6.96 11.38
C GLU A 203 14.21 5.45 11.30
N VAL A 204 15.00 5.04 10.29
CA VAL A 204 15.46 3.65 10.13
C VAL A 204 16.42 3.27 11.28
N ALA A 205 17.37 4.13 11.64
CA ALA A 205 18.32 3.88 12.73
C ALA A 205 17.62 3.65 14.09
N ARG A 206 16.50 4.35 14.31
CA ARG A 206 15.66 4.22 15.53
C ARG A 206 14.70 3.05 15.47
N GLY A 207 14.57 2.35 14.33
CA GLY A 207 13.61 1.27 14.11
C GLY A 207 12.18 1.73 13.88
N ARG A 208 11.92 3.03 13.65
CA ARG A 208 10.58 3.59 13.40
C ARG A 208 10.18 3.59 11.94
N ALA A 209 11.09 3.18 11.07
CA ALA A 209 10.84 2.96 9.64
C ALA A 209 11.65 1.78 9.15
N VAL A 210 11.16 1.12 8.10
CA VAL A 210 11.87 0.05 7.39
C VAL A 210 11.91 0.35 5.90
N ILE A 211 13.01 -0.07 5.26
CA ILE A 211 13.24 0.00 3.82
C ILE A 211 13.42 -1.44 3.34
N PRO A 212 12.36 -2.14 2.90
CA PRO A 212 12.50 -3.50 2.38
C PRO A 212 13.17 -3.45 1.02
N CYS A 213 14.42 -3.92 0.94
CA CYS A 213 15.22 -3.85 -0.29
C CYS A 213 16.36 -4.87 -0.32
N ASN A 214 16.01 -6.16 -0.40
CA ASN A 214 16.98 -7.25 -0.52
C ASN A 214 18.03 -6.96 -1.62
N ILE A 215 19.29 -7.28 -1.34
CA ILE A 215 20.40 -7.10 -2.29
C ILE A 215 20.26 -7.98 -3.56
N ASN A 216 19.42 -9.02 -3.51
CA ASN A 216 19.11 -9.92 -4.63
C ASN A 216 17.81 -9.54 -5.38
N HIS A 217 17.22 -8.39 -5.05
CA HIS A 217 16.11 -7.79 -5.78
C HIS A 217 16.49 -6.37 -6.28
N PRO A 218 17.55 -6.27 -7.10
CA PRO A 218 18.05 -4.96 -7.54
C PRO A 218 17.10 -4.23 -8.49
N GLU A 219 16.06 -4.87 -9.00
CA GLU A 219 15.03 -4.30 -9.85
C GLU A 219 14.05 -3.38 -9.07
N SER A 220 13.92 -3.59 -7.75
CA SER A 220 12.97 -2.86 -6.94
C SER A 220 13.35 -1.39 -6.75
N GLU A 221 12.33 -0.53 -6.85
CA GLU A 221 12.41 0.89 -6.50
C GLU A 221 12.31 1.05 -4.99
N PRO A 222 13.24 1.77 -4.34
CA PRO A 222 13.20 1.96 -2.90
C PRO A 222 11.92 2.64 -2.41
N MET A 223 11.38 2.15 -1.31
CA MET A 223 10.25 2.73 -0.60
C MET A 223 10.43 2.57 0.92
N VAL A 224 9.71 3.35 1.70
CA VAL A 224 9.78 3.34 3.16
C VAL A 224 8.41 3.05 3.76
N ILE A 225 8.40 2.23 4.81
CA ILE A 225 7.24 1.95 5.64
C ILE A 225 7.50 2.54 7.02
N GLY A 226 6.73 3.54 7.41
CA GLY A 226 6.86 4.22 8.70
C GLY A 226 5.74 5.24 8.91
N ARG A 227 5.32 5.43 10.17
CA ARG A 227 4.17 6.29 10.50
C ARG A 227 4.36 7.76 10.14
N ASN A 228 5.62 8.23 10.02
CA ASN A 228 5.96 9.61 9.66
C ASN A 228 5.99 9.87 8.14
N PHE A 229 5.67 8.85 7.34
CA PHE A 229 5.63 8.87 5.89
C PHE A 229 4.21 8.67 5.38
N LEU A 230 4.01 8.67 4.05
CA LEU A 230 2.73 8.27 3.45
C LEU A 230 2.39 6.83 3.85
N ILE A 231 1.11 6.58 4.12
CA ILE A 231 0.61 5.23 4.41
C ILE A 231 0.74 4.38 3.16
N LYS A 232 1.38 3.23 3.30
CA LYS A 232 1.61 2.28 2.20
C LYS A 232 0.51 1.22 2.15
N VAL A 233 0.30 0.66 0.98
CA VAL A 233 -0.69 -0.40 0.75
C VAL A 233 0.00 -1.63 0.17
N ASN A 234 -0.16 -2.77 0.84
CA ASN A 234 0.25 -4.08 0.35
C ASN A 234 -0.91 -4.80 -0.34
N ALA A 235 -0.64 -5.41 -1.49
CA ALA A 235 -1.52 -6.36 -2.14
C ALA A 235 -1.02 -7.80 -1.95
N ASN A 236 -1.94 -8.75 -1.77
CA ASN A 236 -1.64 -10.16 -1.71
C ASN A 236 -2.01 -10.82 -3.04
N ILE A 237 -1.07 -11.56 -3.61
CA ILE A 237 -1.26 -12.45 -4.76
C ILE A 237 -0.78 -13.85 -4.38
N GLY A 238 -0.91 -14.79 -5.27
CA GLY A 238 -0.38 -16.13 -5.10
C GLY A 238 -1.31 -17.19 -5.67
N ASN A 239 -0.72 -18.25 -6.18
CA ASN A 239 -1.44 -19.42 -6.66
C ASN A 239 -1.89 -20.32 -5.51
N SER A 240 -2.85 -21.19 -5.80
CA SER A 240 -3.24 -22.29 -4.92
C SER A 240 -3.13 -23.62 -5.65
N ALA A 241 -3.21 -24.74 -4.91
CA ALA A 241 -3.18 -26.07 -5.49
C ALA A 241 -4.30 -26.34 -6.54
N VAL A 242 -5.32 -25.48 -6.58
CA VAL A 242 -6.52 -25.65 -7.41
C VAL A 242 -6.58 -24.66 -8.58
N THR A 243 -5.89 -23.51 -8.49
CA THR A 243 -6.05 -22.43 -9.47
C THR A 243 -4.85 -21.50 -9.52
N SER A 244 -4.73 -20.82 -10.66
CA SER A 244 -3.74 -19.83 -11.04
C SER A 244 -2.42 -20.41 -11.58
N SER A 245 -1.90 -19.76 -12.61
CA SER A 245 -0.64 -20.11 -13.28
C SER A 245 0.42 -19.02 -12.98
N ILE A 246 1.67 -19.29 -13.39
CA ILE A 246 2.75 -18.29 -13.29
C ILE A 246 2.37 -17.01 -14.04
N GLU A 247 1.81 -17.13 -15.24
CA GLU A 247 1.40 -15.99 -16.07
C GLU A 247 0.31 -15.15 -15.39
N GLU A 248 -0.65 -15.82 -14.74
CA GLU A 248 -1.72 -15.14 -14.02
C GLU A 248 -1.20 -14.39 -12.80
N GLU A 249 -0.20 -14.96 -12.09
CA GLU A 249 0.40 -14.28 -10.94
C GLU A 249 1.23 -13.07 -11.35
N VAL A 250 2.01 -13.16 -12.44
CA VAL A 250 2.75 -12.00 -12.97
C VAL A 250 1.78 -10.93 -13.51
N ASP A 251 0.69 -11.31 -14.16
CA ASP A 251 -0.34 -10.33 -14.58
C ASP A 251 -1.01 -9.66 -13.38
N LYS A 252 -1.36 -10.40 -12.32
CA LYS A 252 -1.89 -9.85 -11.07
C LYS A 252 -0.88 -8.94 -10.36
N LEU A 253 0.42 -9.28 -10.39
CA LEU A 253 1.48 -8.41 -9.89
C LEU A 253 1.44 -7.04 -10.58
N VAL A 254 1.57 -7.03 -11.91
CA VAL A 254 1.61 -5.78 -12.70
C VAL A 254 0.31 -4.99 -12.55
N TRP A 255 -0.81 -5.68 -12.49
CA TRP A 255 -2.11 -5.07 -12.23
C TRP A 255 -2.21 -4.44 -10.84
N SER A 256 -1.71 -5.11 -9.82
CA SER A 256 -1.66 -4.57 -8.45
C SER A 256 -0.84 -3.29 -8.37
N ILE A 257 0.33 -3.29 -9.00
CA ILE A 257 1.23 -2.13 -9.04
C ILE A 257 0.58 -0.96 -9.79
N ARG A 258 -0.09 -1.23 -10.91
CA ARG A 258 -0.83 -0.21 -11.65
C ARG A 258 -1.85 0.51 -10.78
N TRP A 259 -2.55 -0.20 -9.90
CA TRP A 259 -3.57 0.38 -9.02
C TRP A 259 -3.01 0.88 -7.69
N GLY A 260 -1.68 0.94 -7.57
CA GLY A 260 -0.99 1.65 -6.50
C GLY A 260 -0.57 0.78 -5.32
N ALA A 261 -0.43 -0.54 -5.51
CA ALA A 261 0.24 -1.37 -4.51
C ALA A 261 1.68 -0.87 -4.31
N ASP A 262 2.04 -0.55 -3.09
CA ASP A 262 3.39 -0.10 -2.71
C ASP A 262 4.32 -1.29 -2.44
N THR A 263 3.75 -2.42 -2.02
CA THR A 263 4.38 -3.74 -1.92
C THR A 263 3.41 -4.81 -2.39
N VAL A 264 3.94 -5.99 -2.71
CA VAL A 264 3.12 -7.16 -3.02
C VAL A 264 3.64 -8.35 -2.22
N MET A 265 2.75 -9.14 -1.62
CA MET A 265 3.10 -10.42 -1.01
C MET A 265 2.70 -11.57 -1.93
N ASP A 266 3.66 -12.46 -2.18
CA ASP A 266 3.43 -13.78 -2.80
C ASP A 266 3.04 -14.79 -1.71
N LEU A 267 1.76 -15.11 -1.64
CA LEU A 267 1.18 -16.09 -0.71
C LEU A 267 0.94 -17.45 -1.37
N SER A 268 1.69 -17.79 -2.41
CA SER A 268 1.55 -19.05 -3.15
C SER A 268 1.64 -20.27 -2.23
N THR A 269 0.69 -21.19 -2.44
CA THR A 269 0.59 -22.47 -1.73
C THR A 269 0.40 -23.67 -2.67
N GLY A 270 0.42 -23.40 -3.98
CA GLY A 270 0.28 -24.43 -5.03
C GLY A 270 1.60 -25.06 -5.45
N ASP A 271 1.58 -25.69 -6.62
CA ASP A 271 2.79 -26.26 -7.23
C ASP A 271 3.73 -25.16 -7.74
N ASN A 272 5.03 -25.43 -7.80
CA ASN A 272 6.05 -24.56 -8.40
C ASN A 272 6.19 -23.17 -7.75
N ILE A 273 6.06 -23.11 -6.42
CA ILE A 273 6.22 -21.86 -5.64
C ILE A 273 7.56 -21.18 -5.94
N HIS A 274 8.65 -21.96 -6.07
CA HIS A 274 10.00 -21.46 -6.36
C HIS A 274 10.05 -20.69 -7.70
N GLU A 275 9.56 -21.31 -8.77
CA GLU A 275 9.58 -20.72 -10.11
C GLU A 275 8.60 -19.53 -10.20
N THR A 276 7.39 -19.67 -9.66
CA THR A 276 6.39 -18.59 -9.61
C THR A 276 6.97 -17.33 -8.95
N ARG A 277 7.63 -17.49 -7.79
CA ARG A 277 8.25 -16.39 -7.07
C ARG A 277 9.39 -15.74 -7.85
N GLU A 278 10.22 -16.53 -8.56
CA GLU A 278 11.29 -15.98 -9.40
C GLU A 278 10.71 -15.06 -10.49
N TRP A 279 9.65 -15.48 -11.18
CA TRP A 279 8.97 -14.65 -12.17
C TRP A 279 8.36 -13.38 -11.57
N ILE A 280 7.78 -13.46 -10.37
CA ILE A 280 7.23 -12.31 -9.65
C ILE A 280 8.36 -11.32 -9.32
N LEU A 281 9.44 -11.78 -8.70
CA LEU A 281 10.56 -10.94 -8.27
C LEU A 281 11.21 -10.20 -9.44
N ARG A 282 11.55 -10.93 -10.50
CA ARG A 282 12.24 -10.32 -11.67
C ARG A 282 11.36 -9.31 -12.40
N ASN A 283 10.04 -9.38 -12.27
CA ASN A 283 9.10 -8.45 -12.91
C ASN A 283 8.51 -7.41 -11.94
N SER A 284 9.00 -7.33 -10.70
CA SER A 284 8.49 -6.40 -9.72
C SER A 284 9.39 -5.16 -9.53
N PRO A 285 8.87 -3.94 -9.75
CA PRO A 285 9.53 -2.71 -9.34
C PRO A 285 9.24 -2.35 -7.87
N VAL A 286 8.39 -3.11 -7.16
CA VAL A 286 8.07 -2.88 -5.75
C VAL A 286 8.58 -4.03 -4.89
N PRO A 287 8.84 -3.82 -3.59
CA PRO A 287 9.25 -4.89 -2.69
C PRO A 287 8.27 -6.06 -2.66
N ILE A 288 8.81 -7.28 -2.60
CA ILE A 288 8.05 -8.52 -2.51
C ILE A 288 8.22 -9.14 -1.12
N GLY A 289 7.09 -9.44 -0.48
CA GLY A 289 7.03 -10.19 0.77
C GLY A 289 6.56 -11.62 0.57
N THR A 290 6.90 -12.50 1.51
CA THR A 290 6.42 -13.88 1.55
C THR A 290 6.13 -14.35 2.97
N VAL A 291 5.50 -15.51 3.07
CA VAL A 291 5.32 -16.25 4.33
C VAL A 291 6.07 -17.59 4.20
N PRO A 292 7.36 -17.67 4.56
CA PRO A 292 8.22 -18.83 4.26
C PRO A 292 7.70 -20.15 4.78
N ILE A 293 6.93 -20.15 5.87
CA ILE A 293 6.35 -21.37 6.45
C ILE A 293 5.38 -22.07 5.49
N TYR A 294 4.77 -21.35 4.51
CA TYR A 294 3.88 -21.97 3.54
C TYR A 294 4.64 -22.88 2.59
N GLN A 295 5.78 -22.43 2.06
CA GLN A 295 6.64 -23.27 1.23
C GLN A 295 7.32 -24.38 2.04
N ALA A 296 7.73 -24.10 3.28
CA ALA A 296 8.25 -25.14 4.16
C ALA A 296 7.21 -26.25 4.41
N LEU A 297 5.94 -25.88 4.59
CA LEU A 297 4.83 -26.82 4.74
C LEU A 297 4.58 -27.65 3.47
N GLU A 298 4.71 -27.03 2.28
CA GLU A 298 4.61 -27.73 1.00
C GLU A 298 5.70 -28.79 0.87
N LYS A 299 6.96 -28.47 1.25
CA LYS A 299 8.11 -29.38 1.24
C LYS A 299 7.89 -30.65 2.11
N VAL A 300 7.02 -30.58 3.11
CA VAL A 300 6.61 -31.70 3.97
C VAL A 300 5.19 -32.21 3.65
N HIS A 301 4.71 -31.95 2.43
CA HIS A 301 3.42 -32.42 1.94
C HIS A 301 2.22 -32.06 2.83
N GLY A 302 2.24 -30.85 3.43
CA GLY A 302 1.16 -30.30 4.24
C GLY A 302 1.08 -30.85 5.67
N LYS A 303 2.08 -31.61 6.14
CA LYS A 303 2.11 -32.11 7.50
C LYS A 303 2.90 -31.19 8.42
N ALA A 304 2.19 -30.37 9.18
CA ALA A 304 2.83 -29.38 10.06
C ALA A 304 3.79 -30.03 11.08
N GLU A 305 3.45 -31.22 11.59
CA GLU A 305 4.25 -32.01 12.52
C GLU A 305 5.60 -32.49 11.95
N ASP A 306 5.73 -32.58 10.63
CA ASP A 306 6.97 -33.01 9.96
C ASP A 306 7.92 -31.82 9.68
N LEU A 307 7.52 -30.58 9.99
CA LEU A 307 8.38 -29.42 9.86
C LEU A 307 9.59 -29.52 10.81
N THR A 308 10.76 -29.14 10.28
CA THR A 308 12.00 -29.04 11.06
C THR A 308 12.67 -27.71 10.87
N TRP A 309 13.52 -27.32 11.81
CA TRP A 309 14.35 -26.13 11.66
C TRP A 309 15.19 -26.16 10.38
N ASP A 310 15.77 -27.30 10.02
CA ASP A 310 16.64 -27.38 8.85
C ASP A 310 15.87 -27.13 7.55
N ILE A 311 14.65 -27.66 7.40
CA ILE A 311 13.77 -27.38 6.24
C ILE A 311 13.41 -25.90 6.21
N PHE A 312 13.04 -25.32 7.35
CA PHE A 312 12.66 -23.92 7.41
C PHE A 312 13.86 -23.00 7.13
N ARG A 313 15.02 -23.29 7.71
CA ARG A 313 16.27 -22.58 7.48
C ARG A 313 16.67 -22.57 6.01
N ASP A 314 16.64 -23.73 5.34
CA ASP A 314 16.92 -23.86 3.90
C ASP A 314 15.92 -23.05 3.06
N THR A 315 14.66 -22.99 3.48
CA THR A 315 13.62 -22.19 2.84
C THR A 315 13.89 -20.68 2.97
N LEU A 316 14.33 -20.22 4.13
CA LEU A 316 14.71 -18.80 4.32
C LEU A 316 15.88 -18.41 3.42
N ILE A 317 16.92 -19.24 3.36
CA ILE A 317 18.10 -19.02 2.51
C ILE A 317 17.69 -18.98 1.03
N GLU A 318 16.89 -19.96 0.59
CA GLU A 318 16.37 -20.04 -0.77
C GLU A 318 15.66 -18.72 -1.17
N GLN A 319 14.72 -18.27 -0.35
CA GLN A 319 13.92 -17.09 -0.63
C GLN A 319 14.73 -15.78 -0.57
N ALA A 320 15.68 -15.70 0.36
CA ALA A 320 16.60 -14.57 0.46
C ALA A 320 17.54 -14.47 -0.76
N GLU A 321 18.04 -15.61 -1.25
CA GLU A 321 18.87 -15.68 -2.46
C GLU A 321 18.09 -15.36 -3.73
N GLN A 322 16.79 -15.66 -3.79
CA GLN A 322 15.94 -15.22 -4.89
C GLN A 322 15.65 -13.72 -4.86
N GLY A 323 15.68 -13.08 -3.67
CA GLY A 323 15.50 -11.63 -3.55
C GLY A 323 14.23 -11.19 -2.82
N VAL A 324 13.58 -12.04 -2.03
CA VAL A 324 12.44 -11.62 -1.22
C VAL A 324 12.86 -10.54 -0.24
N ASP A 325 12.12 -9.43 -0.19
CA ASP A 325 12.49 -8.22 0.54
C ASP A 325 12.08 -8.26 2.01
N TYR A 326 11.00 -8.98 2.34
CA TYR A 326 10.59 -9.17 3.73
C TYR A 326 9.88 -10.50 3.95
N PHE A 327 10.09 -11.07 5.14
CA PHE A 327 9.49 -12.34 5.54
C PHE A 327 8.48 -12.15 6.67
N THR A 328 7.28 -12.71 6.51
CA THR A 328 6.34 -12.88 7.62
C THR A 328 6.76 -14.12 8.44
N ILE A 329 7.15 -13.89 9.68
CA ILE A 329 7.63 -14.91 10.62
C ILE A 329 6.74 -14.93 11.87
N HIS A 330 5.99 -16.00 12.08
CA HIS A 330 5.05 -16.16 13.20
C HIS A 330 5.76 -16.64 14.49
N ALA A 331 6.87 -16.01 14.84
CA ALA A 331 7.67 -16.41 16.00
C ALA A 331 7.02 -16.06 17.35
N GLY A 332 6.00 -15.21 17.35
CA GLY A 332 5.22 -14.85 18.55
C GLY A 332 4.22 -15.93 18.98
N VAL A 333 3.93 -16.94 18.14
CA VAL A 333 3.06 -18.05 18.47
C VAL A 333 3.80 -19.04 19.38
N ARG A 334 3.55 -18.93 20.66
CA ARG A 334 4.22 -19.76 21.68
C ARG A 334 3.32 -20.85 22.23
N LEU A 335 3.91 -21.99 22.64
CA LEU A 335 3.18 -23.10 23.23
C LEU A 335 2.26 -22.67 24.38
N ALA A 336 2.72 -21.77 25.24
CA ALA A 336 1.98 -21.27 26.39
C ALA A 336 0.72 -20.44 26.00
N TYR A 337 0.68 -19.86 24.79
CA TYR A 337 -0.42 -18.99 24.36
C TYR A 337 -1.51 -19.75 23.60
N VAL A 338 -1.21 -20.94 23.07
CA VAL A 338 -2.20 -21.73 22.31
C VAL A 338 -3.48 -22.02 23.13
N PRO A 339 -3.41 -22.40 24.43
CA PRO A 339 -4.60 -22.62 25.22
C PRO A 339 -5.49 -21.37 25.41
N LEU A 340 -4.90 -20.15 25.36
CA LEU A 340 -5.65 -18.90 25.51
C LEU A 340 -6.67 -18.68 24.37
N THR A 341 -6.49 -19.33 23.23
CA THR A 341 -7.39 -19.24 22.08
C THR A 341 -8.58 -20.20 22.15
N ALA A 342 -8.63 -21.09 23.14
CA ALA A 342 -9.62 -22.19 23.20
C ALA A 342 -11.07 -21.71 23.37
N GLN A 343 -11.27 -20.50 23.92
CA GLN A 343 -12.60 -19.92 24.13
C GLN A 343 -13.01 -18.92 23.02
N ARG A 344 -12.13 -18.71 22.02
CA ARG A 344 -12.43 -17.82 20.90
C ARG A 344 -13.57 -18.36 20.04
N LEU A 345 -14.37 -17.45 19.49
CA LEU A 345 -15.42 -17.77 18.52
C LEU A 345 -14.83 -18.36 17.23
N THR A 346 -13.67 -17.86 16.79
CA THR A 346 -13.02 -18.27 15.52
C THR A 346 -11.68 -19.00 15.71
N GLY A 347 -11.20 -19.18 16.94
CA GLY A 347 -9.95 -19.88 17.24
C GLY A 347 -8.71 -19.17 16.69
N ILE A 348 -7.84 -19.89 15.95
CA ILE A 348 -6.63 -19.36 15.32
C ILE A 348 -6.84 -19.28 13.81
N VAL A 349 -7.12 -18.10 13.28
CA VAL A 349 -7.44 -17.89 11.85
C VAL A 349 -6.21 -17.64 10.98
N SER A 350 -5.08 -17.26 11.55
CA SER A 350 -3.82 -17.14 10.81
C SER A 350 -3.34 -18.50 10.35
N ARG A 351 -3.08 -18.65 9.03
CA ARG A 351 -2.54 -19.92 8.49
C ARG A 351 -1.18 -20.27 9.11
N GLY A 352 -0.26 -19.29 9.18
CA GLY A 352 1.04 -19.49 9.80
C GLY A 352 0.94 -19.74 11.31
N GLY A 353 0.03 -19.01 11.98
CA GLY A 353 -0.26 -19.21 13.41
C GLY A 353 -0.80 -20.60 13.70
N SER A 354 -1.77 -21.08 12.95
CA SER A 354 -2.35 -22.43 13.13
C SER A 354 -1.36 -23.57 12.83
N ILE A 355 -0.50 -23.39 11.83
CA ILE A 355 0.59 -24.34 11.51
C ILE A 355 1.53 -24.46 12.72
N MET A 356 2.01 -23.34 13.26
CA MET A 356 2.93 -23.35 14.40
C MET A 356 2.27 -23.82 15.69
N ALA A 357 1.03 -23.43 15.94
CA ALA A 357 0.27 -23.95 17.09
C ALA A 357 0.13 -25.47 17.04
N LYS A 358 -0.23 -26.03 15.86
CA LYS A 358 -0.30 -27.49 15.65
C LYS A 358 1.06 -28.15 15.89
N TRP A 359 2.14 -27.55 15.37
CA TRP A 359 3.50 -28.07 15.57
C TRP A 359 3.87 -28.11 17.08
N CYS A 360 3.65 -27.02 17.79
CA CYS A 360 3.93 -26.93 19.22
C CYS A 360 3.17 -27.97 20.04
N LEU A 361 1.89 -28.20 19.74
CA LEU A 361 1.07 -29.20 20.41
C LEU A 361 1.50 -30.62 20.08
N ALA A 362 1.83 -30.93 18.81
CA ALA A 362 2.25 -32.24 18.38
C ALA A 362 3.58 -32.69 19.04
N HIS A 363 4.49 -31.73 19.23
CA HIS A 363 5.81 -32.01 19.80
C HIS A 363 5.93 -31.73 21.31
N HIS A 364 4.90 -31.09 21.93
CA HIS A 364 4.95 -30.61 23.29
C HIS A 364 6.22 -29.75 23.56
N ARG A 365 6.55 -28.88 22.60
CA ARG A 365 7.76 -28.07 22.60
C ARG A 365 7.44 -26.64 22.19
N GLU A 366 8.31 -25.71 22.60
CA GLU A 366 8.26 -24.33 22.14
C GLU A 366 8.54 -24.24 20.64
N SER A 367 7.96 -23.23 19.99
CA SER A 367 8.16 -22.96 18.58
C SER A 367 9.63 -22.81 18.21
N PHE A 368 10.09 -23.56 17.21
CA PHE A 368 11.47 -23.41 16.70
C PHE A 368 11.70 -22.03 16.08
N LEU A 369 10.65 -21.33 15.62
CA LEU A 369 10.77 -19.94 15.14
C LEU A 369 11.17 -18.98 16.26
N TYR A 370 10.68 -19.22 17.48
CA TYR A 370 11.07 -18.47 18.67
C TYR A 370 12.45 -18.91 19.16
N GLU A 371 12.70 -20.23 19.33
CA GLU A 371 13.95 -20.75 19.87
C GLU A 371 15.17 -20.43 18.97
N ARG A 372 14.99 -20.32 17.65
CA ARG A 372 16.04 -20.09 16.65
C ARG A 372 16.03 -18.68 16.07
N PHE A 373 15.43 -17.73 16.79
CA PHE A 373 15.22 -16.38 16.25
C PHE A 373 16.53 -15.64 15.95
N ASP A 374 17.58 -15.82 16.78
CA ASP A 374 18.92 -15.26 16.50
C ASP A 374 19.50 -15.81 15.19
N GLU A 375 19.33 -17.11 14.90
CA GLU A 375 19.79 -17.71 13.64
C GLU A 375 19.02 -17.15 12.44
N ILE A 376 17.72 -16.87 12.59
CA ILE A 376 16.93 -16.20 11.56
C ILE A 376 17.50 -14.79 11.32
N CYS A 377 17.80 -14.02 12.36
CA CYS A 377 18.41 -12.71 12.24
C CYS A 377 19.76 -12.73 11.48
N GLU A 378 20.59 -13.75 11.73
CA GLU A 378 21.87 -13.93 11.01
C GLU A 378 21.66 -14.12 9.49
N ILE A 379 20.60 -14.84 9.08
CA ILE A 379 20.23 -14.98 7.67
C ILE A 379 19.74 -13.65 7.13
N MET A 380 18.82 -12.99 7.83
CA MET A 380 18.17 -11.75 7.38
C MET A 380 19.19 -10.63 7.08
N LYS A 381 20.14 -10.40 8.00
CA LYS A 381 21.16 -9.35 7.86
C LYS A 381 22.12 -9.58 6.70
N ALA A 382 22.29 -10.85 6.28
CA ALA A 382 23.21 -11.21 5.21
C ALA A 382 22.67 -10.83 3.81
N TYR A 383 21.36 -10.57 3.68
CA TYR A 383 20.69 -10.28 2.43
C TYR A 383 19.87 -8.98 2.43
N ASP A 384 19.82 -8.25 3.54
CA ASP A 384 18.93 -7.10 3.77
C ASP A 384 17.45 -7.46 3.64
N VAL A 385 17.03 -8.53 4.30
CA VAL A 385 15.62 -8.92 4.40
C VAL A 385 15.03 -8.32 5.67
N CYS A 386 13.83 -7.72 5.58
CA CYS A 386 13.11 -7.19 6.73
C CYS A 386 12.22 -8.26 7.38
N PHE A 387 12.03 -8.17 8.69
CA PHE A 387 10.94 -8.89 9.35
C PHE A 387 9.59 -8.20 9.11
N SER A 388 8.58 -8.98 8.79
CA SER A 388 7.18 -8.75 9.14
C SER A 388 6.87 -9.75 10.26
N LEU A 389 6.96 -9.32 11.53
CA LEU A 389 6.67 -10.21 12.65
C LEU A 389 5.17 -10.50 12.69
N GLY A 390 4.84 -11.75 12.35
CA GLY A 390 3.47 -12.17 12.07
C GLY A 390 2.60 -12.27 13.32
N ASP A 391 1.37 -11.78 13.23
CA ASP A 391 0.33 -11.87 14.23
C ASP A 391 -0.45 -13.19 14.14
N GLY A 392 0.21 -14.29 14.44
CA GLY A 392 -0.36 -15.65 14.33
C GLY A 392 -1.58 -15.88 15.21
N LEU A 393 -1.72 -15.12 16.29
CA LEU A 393 -2.85 -15.17 17.21
C LEU A 393 -3.80 -13.97 17.08
N ARG A 394 -3.82 -13.29 15.91
CA ARG A 394 -4.77 -12.21 15.63
C ARG A 394 -6.22 -12.69 15.76
N PRO A 395 -7.18 -11.83 16.19
CA PRO A 395 -8.59 -12.17 16.21
C PRO A 395 -9.13 -12.37 14.78
N GLY A 396 -9.99 -13.37 14.61
CA GLY A 396 -10.69 -13.68 13.37
C GLY A 396 -12.16 -13.25 13.38
N SER A 397 -12.59 -12.63 14.47
CA SER A 397 -13.88 -11.96 14.61
C SER A 397 -13.75 -10.79 15.57
N ILE A 398 -14.67 -9.83 15.49
CA ILE A 398 -14.68 -8.70 16.43
C ILE A 398 -14.97 -9.15 17.88
N ALA A 399 -15.57 -10.32 18.08
CA ALA A 399 -15.83 -10.90 19.39
C ALA A 399 -14.54 -11.33 20.12
N ASP A 400 -13.51 -11.71 19.35
CA ASP A 400 -12.21 -12.19 19.86
C ASP A 400 -11.18 -11.06 20.00
N ALA A 401 -11.54 -9.83 19.59
CA ALA A 401 -10.62 -8.69 19.58
C ALA A 401 -10.17 -8.30 21.00
N ASN A 402 -8.89 -7.96 21.12
CA ASN A 402 -8.25 -7.50 22.36
C ASN A 402 -8.23 -8.53 23.48
N ASP A 403 -8.26 -9.82 23.15
CA ASP A 403 -8.14 -10.88 24.14
C ASP A 403 -6.70 -11.08 24.64
N GLU A 404 -6.55 -11.94 25.63
CA GLU A 404 -5.28 -12.25 26.26
C GLU A 404 -4.28 -12.87 25.26
N ALA A 405 -4.75 -13.74 24.36
CA ALA A 405 -3.89 -14.39 23.35
C ALA A 405 -3.27 -13.37 22.38
N GLN A 406 -4.08 -12.43 21.88
CA GLN A 406 -3.62 -11.38 20.99
C GLN A 406 -2.51 -10.52 21.64
N PHE A 407 -2.72 -10.07 22.86
CA PHE A 407 -1.76 -9.19 23.52
C PHE A 407 -0.54 -9.93 24.09
N ALA A 408 -0.66 -11.19 24.50
CA ALA A 408 0.47 -12.02 24.86
C ALA A 408 1.44 -12.19 23.67
N GLU A 409 0.89 -12.46 22.47
CA GLU A 409 1.71 -12.48 21.26
C GLU A 409 2.33 -11.12 20.98
N LEU A 410 1.57 -10.01 21.05
CA LEU A 410 2.10 -8.66 20.79
C LEU A 410 3.30 -8.33 21.71
N HIS A 411 3.25 -8.67 22.98
CA HIS A 411 4.38 -8.50 23.90
C HIS A 411 5.60 -9.31 23.47
N THR A 412 5.40 -10.56 23.02
CA THR A 412 6.49 -11.37 22.46
C THR A 412 7.07 -10.76 21.16
N LEU A 413 6.22 -10.19 20.30
CA LEU A 413 6.72 -9.49 19.10
C LEU A 413 7.59 -8.29 19.48
N GLY A 414 7.27 -7.58 20.57
CA GLY A 414 8.13 -6.54 21.13
C GLY A 414 9.49 -7.06 21.64
N GLU A 415 9.51 -8.20 22.34
CA GLU A 415 10.74 -8.89 22.76
C GLU A 415 11.61 -9.25 21.53
N LEU A 416 11.01 -9.88 20.52
CA LEU A 416 11.69 -10.30 19.29
C LEU A 416 12.21 -9.09 18.48
N THR A 417 11.50 -7.96 18.51
CA THR A 417 11.94 -6.71 17.91
C THR A 417 13.27 -6.24 18.48
N GLN A 418 13.40 -6.28 19.82
CA GLN A 418 14.64 -5.91 20.48
C GLN A 418 15.80 -6.86 20.13
N ILE A 419 15.53 -8.15 19.96
CA ILE A 419 16.54 -9.13 19.51
C ILE A 419 16.97 -8.82 18.08
N ALA A 420 16.04 -8.65 17.14
CA ALA A 420 16.36 -8.33 15.75
C ALA A 420 17.17 -7.02 15.62
N TRP A 421 16.83 -6.01 16.40
CA TRP A 421 17.57 -4.74 16.41
C TRP A 421 19.00 -4.86 16.95
N LYS A 422 19.31 -5.83 17.80
CA LYS A 422 20.72 -6.11 18.20
C LYS A 422 21.54 -6.65 17.03
N HIS A 423 20.89 -7.29 16.06
CA HIS A 423 21.51 -7.73 14.82
C HIS A 423 21.46 -6.69 13.69
N ASP A 424 20.96 -5.48 13.95
CA ASP A 424 20.67 -4.44 12.95
C ASP A 424 19.71 -4.92 11.85
N VAL A 425 18.74 -5.79 12.18
CA VAL A 425 17.71 -6.24 11.24
C VAL A 425 16.45 -5.39 11.40
N GLN A 426 15.91 -4.92 10.28
CA GLN A 426 14.71 -4.10 10.23
C GLN A 426 13.46 -4.93 10.58
N VAL A 427 12.54 -4.33 11.32
CA VAL A 427 11.32 -4.99 11.81
C VAL A 427 10.10 -4.12 11.56
N MET A 428 9.04 -4.69 11.00
CA MET A 428 7.67 -4.21 11.12
C MET A 428 6.81 -5.28 11.80
N ILE A 429 5.73 -4.85 12.44
CA ILE A 429 4.85 -5.68 13.25
C ILE A 429 3.54 -5.87 12.52
N GLU A 430 3.09 -7.10 12.33
CA GLU A 430 1.74 -7.37 11.84
C GLU A 430 0.70 -7.12 12.93
N GLY A 431 -0.50 -6.73 12.52
CA GLY A 431 -1.57 -6.36 13.43
C GLY A 431 -2.92 -6.92 13.03
N PRO A 432 -3.93 -6.76 13.91
CA PRO A 432 -5.17 -7.52 13.90
C PRO A 432 -6.01 -7.28 12.66
N GLY A 433 -6.72 -8.35 12.23
CA GLY A 433 -7.62 -8.32 11.09
C GLY A 433 -9.08 -7.95 11.44
N HIS A 434 -9.55 -8.25 12.64
CA HIS A 434 -10.94 -8.00 13.09
C HIS A 434 -10.94 -7.24 14.41
N VAL A 435 -11.26 -5.95 14.38
CA VAL A 435 -11.31 -5.08 15.57
C VAL A 435 -12.48 -4.13 15.42
N PRO A 436 -13.43 -4.12 16.36
CA PRO A 436 -14.53 -3.17 16.32
C PRO A 436 -14.01 -1.73 16.45
N LEU A 437 -14.67 -0.79 15.80
CA LEU A 437 -14.18 0.57 15.55
C LEU A 437 -13.67 1.28 16.82
N GLN A 438 -14.35 1.11 17.94
CA GLN A 438 -14.02 1.74 19.22
C GLN A 438 -12.71 1.24 19.84
N LEU A 439 -12.22 0.05 19.45
CA LEU A 439 -10.97 -0.55 19.96
C LEU A 439 -9.76 -0.34 19.04
N VAL A 440 -9.96 0.25 17.85
CA VAL A 440 -8.89 0.43 16.85
C VAL A 440 -7.73 1.27 17.42
N LYS A 441 -8.04 2.38 18.11
CA LYS A 441 -7.00 3.24 18.69
C LYS A 441 -6.18 2.52 19.75
N GLU A 442 -6.81 1.75 20.62
CA GLU A 442 -6.15 0.97 21.68
C GLU A 442 -5.12 0.00 21.10
N ASN A 443 -5.44 -0.67 19.97
CA ASN A 443 -4.50 -1.57 19.31
C ASN A 443 -3.23 -0.84 18.83
N VAL A 444 -3.36 0.37 18.28
CA VAL A 444 -2.20 1.16 17.85
C VAL A 444 -1.37 1.60 19.05
N ASP A 445 -2.02 2.14 20.09
CA ASP A 445 -1.32 2.64 21.27
C ASP A 445 -0.53 1.51 21.95
N LYS A 446 -1.14 0.33 22.12
CA LYS A 446 -0.48 -0.86 22.68
C LYS A 446 0.67 -1.37 21.82
N GLN A 447 0.51 -1.39 20.50
CA GLN A 447 1.56 -1.81 19.59
C GLN A 447 2.77 -0.86 19.67
N LEU A 448 2.54 0.45 19.63
CA LEU A 448 3.61 1.45 19.72
C LEU A 448 4.39 1.34 21.03
N GLU A 449 3.69 1.07 22.13
CA GLU A 449 4.32 0.87 23.44
C GLU A 449 5.08 -0.46 23.51
N ALA A 450 4.41 -1.57 23.22
CA ALA A 450 4.98 -2.91 23.35
C ALA A 450 6.11 -3.18 22.37
N CYS A 451 6.04 -2.60 21.15
CA CYS A 451 7.01 -2.85 20.07
C CYS A 451 7.92 -1.64 19.79
N PHE A 452 8.07 -0.71 20.74
CA PHE A 452 9.07 0.38 20.71
C PHE A 452 8.96 1.25 19.47
N GLU A 453 7.72 1.56 19.04
CA GLU A 453 7.41 2.37 17.86
C GLU A 453 7.83 1.75 16.50
N ALA A 454 8.14 0.46 16.43
CA ALA A 454 8.33 -0.24 15.16
C ALA A 454 7.11 -0.07 14.25
N PRO A 455 7.27 0.02 12.92
CA PRO A 455 6.16 0.22 12.01
C PRO A 455 5.07 -0.84 12.18
N PHE A 456 3.81 -0.39 12.22
CA PHE A 456 2.65 -1.27 12.31
C PHE A 456 2.11 -1.56 10.90
N TYR A 457 1.92 -2.84 10.60
CA TYR A 457 1.37 -3.34 9.34
C TYR A 457 0.09 -4.13 9.64
N THR A 458 -1.07 -3.62 9.23
CA THR A 458 -2.37 -4.15 9.67
C THR A 458 -3.21 -4.71 8.53
N LEU A 459 -3.91 -5.81 8.79
CA LEU A 459 -4.91 -6.37 7.90
C LEU A 459 -6.26 -5.70 8.18
N GLY A 460 -6.55 -4.62 7.47
CA GLY A 460 -7.74 -3.82 7.72
C GLY A 460 -7.52 -2.79 8.83
N PRO A 461 -8.23 -2.90 9.99
CA PRO A 461 -9.08 -4.02 10.40
C PRO A 461 -10.51 -3.99 9.87
N LEU A 462 -11.14 -5.16 9.76
CA LEU A 462 -12.58 -5.30 9.60
C LEU A 462 -13.25 -4.84 10.90
N ILE A 463 -14.11 -3.83 10.81
CA ILE A 463 -14.77 -3.24 11.98
C ILE A 463 -16.10 -3.90 12.33
N THR A 464 -16.55 -4.83 11.52
CA THR A 464 -17.76 -5.64 11.66
C THR A 464 -17.62 -6.91 10.82
N ASP A 465 -18.29 -7.99 11.23
CA ASP A 465 -18.19 -9.31 10.57
C ASP A 465 -19.41 -9.61 9.67
N ILE A 466 -20.33 -8.66 9.48
CA ILE A 466 -21.58 -8.89 8.73
C ILE A 466 -21.45 -8.70 7.21
N SER A 467 -20.27 -8.52 6.69
CA SER A 467 -20.00 -8.05 5.33
C SER A 467 -19.35 -9.06 4.36
N PRO A 468 -19.58 -10.38 4.41
CA PRO A 468 -19.04 -11.28 3.40
C PRO A 468 -19.38 -10.82 1.98
N GLY A 469 -18.36 -10.73 1.10
CA GLY A 469 -18.46 -10.15 -0.24
C GLY A 469 -18.26 -8.63 -0.30
N TYR A 470 -18.29 -7.94 0.84
CA TYR A 470 -18.05 -6.51 1.01
C TYR A 470 -16.96 -6.22 2.06
N ASP A 471 -16.17 -7.21 2.42
CA ASP A 471 -15.14 -7.08 3.45
C ASP A 471 -14.09 -6.02 3.13
N HIS A 472 -13.83 -5.75 1.84
CA HIS A 472 -13.00 -4.63 1.38
C HIS A 472 -13.56 -3.25 1.78
N ILE A 473 -14.88 -3.11 1.95
CA ILE A 473 -15.51 -1.86 2.40
C ILE A 473 -15.40 -1.73 3.92
N SER A 474 -15.85 -2.74 4.68
CA SER A 474 -15.82 -2.70 6.15
C SER A 474 -14.39 -2.57 6.69
N SER A 475 -13.43 -3.22 6.04
CA SER A 475 -12.02 -3.13 6.41
C SER A 475 -11.37 -1.81 5.98
N ALA A 476 -11.75 -1.21 4.85
CA ALA A 476 -11.25 0.11 4.44
C ALA A 476 -11.65 1.21 5.43
N MET A 477 -12.83 1.11 6.05
CA MET A 477 -13.25 2.03 7.12
C MET A 477 -12.31 1.93 8.33
N GLY A 478 -11.99 0.72 8.76
CA GLY A 478 -11.01 0.47 9.82
C GLY A 478 -9.61 0.89 9.43
N ALA A 479 -9.20 0.61 8.19
CA ALA A 479 -7.90 0.97 7.64
C ALA A 479 -7.66 2.50 7.65
N ALA A 480 -8.66 3.29 7.28
CA ALA A 480 -8.56 4.76 7.35
C ALA A 480 -8.36 5.24 8.80
N ASN A 481 -9.10 4.66 9.75
CA ASN A 481 -8.98 5.00 11.17
C ASN A 481 -7.63 4.58 11.75
N ILE A 482 -7.20 3.34 11.52
CA ILE A 482 -5.95 2.83 12.08
C ILE A 482 -4.73 3.53 11.48
N GLY A 483 -4.80 3.91 10.19
CA GLY A 483 -3.79 4.71 9.51
C GLY A 483 -3.66 6.12 10.12
N TRP A 484 -4.80 6.75 10.46
CA TRP A 484 -4.81 8.03 11.17
C TRP A 484 -4.14 7.93 12.54
N TYR A 485 -4.34 6.83 13.26
CA TYR A 485 -3.75 6.63 14.59
C TYR A 485 -2.27 6.26 14.55
N GLY A 486 -1.71 5.78 13.43
CA GLY A 486 -0.27 5.57 13.33
C GLY A 486 0.18 4.32 12.60
N THR A 487 -0.73 3.51 12.04
CA THR A 487 -0.35 2.40 11.18
C THR A 487 0.42 2.91 9.95
N ALA A 488 1.50 2.22 9.61
CA ALA A 488 2.42 2.61 8.54
C ALA A 488 2.10 1.95 7.19
N MET A 489 1.59 0.72 7.22
CA MET A 489 1.22 -0.04 6.03
C MET A 489 -0.09 -0.79 6.28
N LEU A 490 -0.91 -0.85 5.24
CA LEU A 490 -2.21 -1.52 5.23
C LEU A 490 -2.13 -2.73 4.30
N CYS A 491 -2.48 -3.91 4.80
CA CYS A 491 -2.74 -5.07 3.98
C CYS A 491 -4.15 -4.96 3.40
N TYR A 492 -4.28 -4.98 2.09
CA TYR A 492 -5.58 -4.87 1.45
C TYR A 492 -6.45 -6.09 1.72
N VAL A 493 -7.75 -5.88 1.63
CA VAL A 493 -8.78 -6.91 1.66
C VAL A 493 -9.56 -6.82 0.34
N THR A 494 -9.90 -7.95 -0.26
CA THR A 494 -10.68 -8.03 -1.50
C THR A 494 -12.14 -8.38 -1.21
N PRO A 495 -13.07 -8.21 -2.18
CA PRO A 495 -14.45 -8.70 -2.03
C PRO A 495 -14.55 -10.20 -1.75
N LYS A 496 -13.51 -10.97 -2.08
CA LYS A 496 -13.48 -12.43 -1.88
C LYS A 496 -12.79 -12.88 -0.60
N GLU A 497 -12.49 -11.96 0.31
CA GLU A 497 -11.97 -12.34 1.62
C GLU A 497 -12.91 -13.37 2.27
N HIS A 498 -12.35 -14.40 2.89
CA HIS A 498 -13.05 -15.55 3.47
C HIS A 498 -13.90 -16.40 2.49
N LEU A 499 -13.99 -16.05 1.20
CA LEU A 499 -14.87 -16.70 0.23
C LEU A 499 -14.14 -17.41 -0.91
N GLY A 500 -12.99 -16.91 -1.34
CA GLY A 500 -12.28 -17.51 -2.48
C GLY A 500 -11.02 -16.78 -2.90
N LEU A 501 -10.30 -17.36 -3.87
CA LEU A 501 -9.11 -16.73 -4.43
C LEU A 501 -9.50 -15.54 -5.31
N PRO A 502 -8.94 -14.33 -5.06
CA PRO A 502 -9.27 -13.15 -5.85
C PRO A 502 -8.75 -13.25 -7.28
N ASN A 503 -9.57 -12.81 -8.22
CA ASN A 503 -9.18 -12.56 -9.58
C ASN A 503 -8.65 -11.12 -9.74
N ARG A 504 -8.30 -10.73 -10.96
CA ARG A 504 -7.77 -9.41 -11.29
C ARG A 504 -8.70 -8.24 -10.90
N ASP A 505 -10.02 -8.40 -11.12
CA ASP A 505 -11.00 -7.35 -10.79
C ASP A 505 -11.20 -7.21 -9.28
N ASP A 506 -11.18 -8.32 -8.54
CA ASP A 506 -11.24 -8.32 -7.09
C ASP A 506 -10.00 -7.62 -6.49
N VAL A 507 -8.81 -7.86 -7.08
CA VAL A 507 -7.56 -7.19 -6.70
C VAL A 507 -7.68 -5.68 -6.90
N LYS A 508 -8.20 -5.22 -8.06
CA LYS A 508 -8.45 -3.80 -8.32
C LYS A 508 -9.39 -3.19 -7.28
N GLN A 509 -10.53 -3.83 -7.03
CA GLN A 509 -11.52 -3.32 -6.07
C GLN A 509 -10.93 -3.17 -4.67
N GLY A 510 -10.21 -4.18 -4.19
CA GLY A 510 -9.52 -4.13 -2.90
C GLY A 510 -8.50 -2.99 -2.83
N LEU A 511 -7.65 -2.86 -3.86
CA LEU A 511 -6.63 -1.80 -3.92
C LEU A 511 -7.24 -0.40 -3.94
N ILE A 512 -8.28 -0.17 -4.76
CA ILE A 512 -8.96 1.13 -4.80
C ILE A 512 -9.53 1.49 -3.44
N ALA A 513 -10.21 0.56 -2.76
CA ALA A 513 -10.75 0.79 -1.42
C ALA A 513 -9.64 1.17 -0.43
N TYR A 514 -8.51 0.46 -0.47
CA TYR A 514 -7.40 0.70 0.45
C TYR A 514 -6.55 1.93 0.13
N LYS A 515 -6.40 2.30 -1.16
CA LYS A 515 -5.77 3.58 -1.52
C LYS A 515 -6.62 4.77 -1.09
N ILE A 516 -7.96 4.64 -1.13
CA ILE A 516 -8.88 5.65 -0.57
C ILE A 516 -8.69 5.73 0.95
N ALA A 517 -8.62 4.59 1.64
CA ALA A 517 -8.41 4.54 3.09
C ALA A 517 -7.06 5.15 3.50
N ALA A 518 -5.97 4.79 2.80
CA ALA A 518 -4.63 5.33 3.04
C ALA A 518 -4.60 6.85 2.84
N HIS A 519 -5.19 7.35 1.74
CA HIS A 519 -5.27 8.77 1.47
C HIS A 519 -6.09 9.52 2.53
N ALA A 520 -7.21 8.97 2.97
CA ALA A 520 -8.01 9.54 4.05
C ALA A 520 -7.23 9.60 5.37
N GLY A 521 -6.45 8.56 5.69
CA GLY A 521 -5.55 8.55 6.83
C GLY A 521 -4.44 9.60 6.72
N ASP A 522 -3.84 9.77 5.53
CA ASP A 522 -2.82 10.80 5.28
C ASP A 522 -3.37 12.22 5.40
N LEU A 523 -4.59 12.47 4.92
CA LEU A 523 -5.30 13.72 5.14
C LEU A 523 -5.54 13.98 6.64
N ALA A 524 -6.06 12.98 7.33
CA ALA A 524 -6.43 13.09 8.75
C ALA A 524 -5.21 13.34 9.65
N LYS A 525 -4.07 12.68 9.39
CA LYS A 525 -2.82 12.93 10.13
C LYS A 525 -2.10 14.22 9.72
N GLY A 526 -2.60 14.92 8.71
CA GLY A 526 -2.08 16.20 8.25
C GLY A 526 -0.83 16.10 7.40
N PHE A 527 -0.71 15.07 6.57
CA PHE A 527 0.44 14.91 5.67
C PHE A 527 0.49 16.08 4.67
N PRO A 528 1.62 16.83 4.61
CA PRO A 528 1.71 18.02 3.76
C PRO A 528 1.45 17.71 2.29
N GLY A 529 0.50 18.44 1.70
CA GLY A 529 0.17 18.33 0.28
C GLY A 529 -0.88 17.27 -0.08
N ALA A 530 -1.26 16.36 0.82
CA ALA A 530 -2.30 15.36 0.54
C ALA A 530 -3.60 16.02 0.05
N GLN A 531 -4.02 17.12 0.67
CA GLN A 531 -5.23 17.89 0.30
C GLN A 531 -5.20 18.48 -1.12
N MET A 532 -4.03 18.68 -1.72
CA MET A 532 -3.94 19.28 -3.07
C MET A 532 -4.64 18.43 -4.13
N TRP A 533 -4.58 17.11 -3.98
CA TRP A 533 -5.28 16.21 -4.89
C TRP A 533 -6.79 16.36 -4.79
N ASP A 534 -7.35 16.37 -3.58
CA ASP A 534 -8.78 16.59 -3.33
C ASP A 534 -9.25 17.95 -3.87
N ASN A 535 -8.44 19.00 -3.64
CA ASN A 535 -8.75 20.34 -4.14
C ASN A 535 -8.82 20.36 -5.67
N ALA A 536 -7.86 19.70 -6.34
CA ALA A 536 -7.84 19.65 -7.80
C ALA A 536 -9.05 18.90 -8.37
N VAL A 537 -9.40 17.73 -7.80
CA VAL A 537 -10.60 16.96 -8.17
C VAL A 537 -11.87 17.80 -7.93
N SER A 538 -11.99 18.42 -6.76
CA SER A 538 -13.16 19.22 -6.39
C SER A 538 -13.34 20.46 -7.28
N LYS A 539 -12.22 21.12 -7.63
CA LYS A 539 -12.22 22.25 -8.56
C LYS A 539 -12.66 21.81 -9.95
N ALA A 540 -12.09 20.74 -10.48
CA ALA A 540 -12.45 20.19 -11.80
C ALA A 540 -13.94 19.82 -11.84
N ARG A 541 -14.46 19.17 -10.79
CA ARG A 541 -15.88 18.83 -10.65
C ARG A 541 -16.79 20.07 -10.63
N PHE A 542 -16.45 21.08 -9.86
CA PHE A 542 -17.23 22.31 -9.78
C PHE A 542 -17.26 23.08 -11.10
N GLU A 543 -16.17 23.05 -11.86
CA GLU A 543 -16.02 23.72 -13.15
C GLU A 543 -16.51 22.89 -14.33
N PHE A 544 -17.08 21.70 -14.10
CA PHE A 544 -17.51 20.75 -15.13
C PHE A 544 -16.42 20.36 -16.14
N ARG A 545 -15.17 20.39 -15.70
CA ARG A 545 -14.03 19.87 -16.46
C ARG A 545 -13.95 18.34 -16.27
N TRP A 546 -14.89 17.64 -16.93
CA TRP A 546 -15.12 16.20 -16.75
C TRP A 546 -13.88 15.36 -17.03
N GLU A 547 -13.16 15.66 -18.12
CA GLU A 547 -11.92 14.94 -18.45
C GLU A 547 -10.88 15.08 -17.33
N ASP A 548 -10.74 16.28 -16.75
CA ASP A 548 -9.80 16.50 -15.64
C ASP A 548 -10.24 15.76 -14.39
N GLN A 549 -11.56 15.73 -14.12
CA GLN A 549 -12.10 14.97 -13.00
C GLN A 549 -11.77 13.47 -13.14
N PHE A 550 -11.91 12.91 -14.36
CA PHE A 550 -11.56 11.51 -14.62
C PHE A 550 -10.06 11.28 -14.53
N ARG A 551 -9.22 12.13 -15.13
CA ARG A 551 -7.75 12.03 -15.09
C ARG A 551 -7.19 12.10 -13.67
N LEU A 552 -7.84 12.87 -12.81
CA LEU A 552 -7.49 13.02 -11.40
C LEU A 552 -8.09 11.92 -10.51
N ALA A 553 -9.10 11.19 -10.97
CA ALA A 553 -9.70 10.12 -10.19
C ALA A 553 -8.68 9.02 -9.87
N ILE A 554 -8.86 8.36 -8.73
CA ILE A 554 -8.05 7.20 -8.35
C ILE A 554 -8.29 6.03 -9.30
N ASP A 555 -9.50 5.93 -9.85
CA ASP A 555 -9.90 5.01 -10.90
C ASP A 555 -10.55 5.79 -12.07
N PRO A 556 -9.74 6.28 -13.02
CA PRO A 556 -10.23 7.05 -14.15
C PRO A 556 -11.24 6.29 -15.02
N ASP A 557 -11.00 5.00 -15.22
CA ASP A 557 -11.80 4.17 -16.14
C ASP A 557 -13.23 4.00 -15.60
N THR A 558 -13.37 3.69 -14.32
CA THR A 558 -14.68 3.56 -13.66
C THR A 558 -15.40 4.90 -13.56
N ALA A 559 -14.68 5.99 -13.25
CA ALA A 559 -15.28 7.32 -13.16
C ALA A 559 -15.87 7.77 -14.51
N MET A 560 -15.15 7.55 -15.60
CA MET A 560 -15.61 7.85 -16.96
C MET A 560 -16.78 6.95 -17.36
N ALA A 561 -16.69 5.66 -17.13
CA ALA A 561 -17.73 4.71 -17.48
C ALA A 561 -19.08 5.06 -16.82
N TYR A 562 -19.09 5.35 -15.54
CA TYR A 562 -20.32 5.71 -14.80
C TYR A 562 -20.91 7.04 -15.24
N HIS A 563 -20.05 8.01 -15.57
CA HIS A 563 -20.54 9.29 -16.11
C HIS A 563 -21.20 9.11 -17.47
N ASP A 564 -20.58 8.33 -18.36
CA ASP A 564 -20.99 8.17 -19.76
C ASP A 564 -22.17 7.21 -19.94
N GLU A 565 -22.33 6.23 -19.05
CA GLU A 565 -23.38 5.19 -19.12
C GLU A 565 -24.78 5.77 -19.31
N THR A 566 -25.08 6.89 -18.66
CA THR A 566 -26.41 7.51 -18.66
C THR A 566 -26.53 8.73 -19.57
N LEU A 567 -25.49 9.03 -20.35
CA LEU A 567 -25.43 10.17 -21.28
C LEU A 567 -25.27 9.66 -22.74
N PRO A 568 -26.37 9.34 -23.43
CA PRO A 568 -26.33 8.60 -24.70
C PRO A 568 -25.79 9.41 -25.89
N LYS A 569 -25.62 10.74 -25.75
CA LYS A 569 -25.12 11.62 -26.82
C LYS A 569 -23.76 12.20 -26.43
N GLU A 570 -22.81 12.19 -27.38
CA GLU A 570 -21.47 12.74 -27.18
C GLU A 570 -21.49 14.20 -26.67
N ASN A 571 -22.38 15.04 -27.23
CA ASN A 571 -22.53 16.42 -26.79
C ASN A 571 -23.01 16.55 -25.32
N ALA A 572 -23.68 15.54 -24.78
CA ALA A 572 -24.13 15.55 -23.37
C ALA A 572 -23.00 15.20 -22.40
N LYS A 573 -21.98 14.48 -22.86
CA LYS A 573 -20.81 14.08 -22.04
C LYS A 573 -19.93 15.26 -21.63
N VAL A 574 -19.96 16.36 -22.38
CA VAL A 574 -19.24 17.61 -22.10
C VAL A 574 -20.13 18.70 -21.50
N ALA A 575 -21.38 18.39 -21.17
CA ALA A 575 -22.35 19.35 -20.68
C ALA A 575 -22.05 19.80 -19.24
N HIS A 576 -22.52 20.97 -18.86
CA HIS A 576 -22.40 21.55 -17.52
C HIS A 576 -23.44 20.98 -16.54
N PHE A 577 -23.67 19.68 -16.59
CA PHE A 577 -24.50 18.88 -15.67
C PHE A 577 -24.22 17.40 -15.88
N CYS A 578 -24.57 16.56 -14.90
CA CYS A 578 -24.60 15.09 -15.07
C CYS A 578 -26.06 14.59 -15.08
N SER A 579 -26.25 13.33 -15.38
CA SER A 579 -27.58 12.70 -15.45
C SER A 579 -28.34 12.71 -14.10
N MET A 580 -27.65 12.78 -12.96
CA MET A 580 -28.25 12.78 -11.62
C MET A 580 -29.21 13.96 -11.41
N CYS A 581 -28.76 15.19 -11.69
CA CYS A 581 -29.55 16.41 -11.46
C CYS A 581 -30.21 16.94 -12.75
N GLY A 582 -29.61 16.62 -13.92
CA GLY A 582 -30.02 17.21 -15.19
C GLY A 582 -29.75 18.74 -15.27
N PRO A 583 -30.15 19.39 -16.38
CA PRO A 583 -29.72 20.77 -16.66
C PRO A 583 -30.37 21.84 -15.78
N LYS A 584 -31.50 21.55 -15.13
CA LYS A 584 -32.27 22.56 -14.36
C LYS A 584 -32.04 22.52 -12.85
N PHE A 585 -31.56 21.39 -12.32
CA PHE A 585 -31.46 21.17 -10.88
C PHE A 585 -30.00 20.99 -10.39
N CYS A 586 -29.01 21.23 -11.25
CA CYS A 586 -27.62 21.08 -10.85
C CYS A 586 -27.21 22.20 -9.90
N SER A 587 -26.99 21.82 -8.63
CA SER A 587 -26.61 22.76 -7.57
C SER A 587 -25.28 23.48 -7.86
N MET A 588 -24.33 22.82 -8.50
CA MET A 588 -23.05 23.44 -8.90
C MET A 588 -23.24 24.53 -9.92
N LYS A 589 -24.10 24.31 -10.94
CA LYS A 589 -24.44 25.33 -11.94
C LYS A 589 -25.13 26.53 -11.27
N ILE A 590 -26.13 26.27 -10.44
CA ILE A 590 -26.83 27.32 -9.68
C ILE A 590 -25.83 28.09 -8.78
N SER A 591 -24.90 27.40 -8.12
CA SER A 591 -23.88 28.01 -7.28
C SER A 591 -22.88 28.87 -8.07
N GLN A 592 -22.59 28.52 -9.32
CA GLN A 592 -21.78 29.38 -10.21
C GLN A 592 -22.49 30.69 -10.51
N GLU A 593 -23.79 30.65 -10.81
CA GLU A 593 -24.62 31.83 -11.03
C GLU A 593 -24.68 32.73 -9.78
N VAL A 594 -24.79 32.13 -8.58
CA VAL A 594 -24.74 32.88 -7.30
C VAL A 594 -23.37 33.54 -7.08
N ARG A 595 -22.28 32.85 -7.40
CA ARG A 595 -20.92 33.45 -7.29
C ARG A 595 -20.72 34.62 -8.25
N GLU A 596 -21.20 34.47 -9.49
CA GLU A 596 -21.12 35.56 -10.47
C GLU A 596 -21.92 36.78 -10.04
N PHE A 597 -23.15 36.55 -9.59
CA PHE A 597 -23.99 37.63 -9.02
C PHE A 597 -23.31 38.34 -7.85
N ALA A 598 -22.76 37.63 -6.89
CA ALA A 598 -22.04 38.19 -5.75
C ALA A 598 -20.81 39.02 -6.19
N ARG A 599 -20.07 38.54 -7.22
CA ARG A 599 -18.92 39.24 -7.78
C ARG A 599 -19.32 40.54 -8.48
N LEU A 600 -20.40 40.54 -9.23
CA LEU A 600 -20.94 41.71 -9.90
C LEU A 600 -21.41 42.78 -8.89
N GLN A 601 -22.01 42.35 -7.78
CA GLN A 601 -22.38 43.27 -6.69
C GLN A 601 -21.15 43.88 -5.99
N GLN A 602 -20.08 43.15 -5.78
CA GLN A 602 -18.83 43.65 -5.19
C GLN A 602 -18.08 44.61 -6.13
N ALA A 603 -18.23 44.49 -7.44
CA ALA A 603 -17.60 45.34 -8.44
C ALA A 603 -18.33 46.71 -8.64
N GLN A 604 -19.58 46.85 -8.17
CA GLN A 604 -20.28 48.12 -8.17
C GLN A 604 -19.94 48.88 -6.90
N PRO A 605 -19.49 50.16 -6.99
CA PRO A 605 -19.33 51.01 -5.82
C PRO A 605 -20.71 51.45 -5.31
N ALA A 606 -21.43 50.54 -4.69
CA ALA A 606 -22.65 50.87 -3.98
C ALA A 606 -22.29 51.34 -2.57
N PRO A 607 -23.01 52.36 -2.02
CA PRO A 607 -22.90 52.68 -0.61
C PRO A 607 -23.17 51.38 0.16
N SER A 608 -22.24 51.01 1.00
CA SER A 608 -22.35 49.79 1.82
C SER A 608 -23.76 49.68 2.38
N PRO A 609 -24.57 48.72 1.98
CA PRO A 609 -25.68 48.36 2.82
C PRO A 609 -25.01 47.88 4.11
N VAL A 610 -25.18 48.58 5.18
CA VAL A 610 -25.03 48.00 6.50
C VAL A 610 -26.00 46.82 6.47
N ILE A 611 -25.47 45.63 6.21
CA ILE A 611 -26.22 44.39 6.50
C ILE A 611 -26.31 44.41 8.01
N THR A 612 -27.33 45.09 8.50
CA THR A 612 -27.79 44.86 9.86
C THR A 612 -28.26 43.40 9.84
N ILE A 613 -27.40 42.52 10.31
CA ILE A 613 -27.80 41.15 10.61
C ILE A 613 -28.83 41.34 11.74
N THR A 614 -30.09 41.51 11.34
CA THR A 614 -31.19 41.36 12.28
C THR A 614 -31.03 39.96 12.84
N PRO A 615 -30.98 39.80 14.17
CA PRO A 615 -30.79 38.47 14.75
C PRO A 615 -31.76 37.50 14.09
N LEU A 616 -31.26 36.34 13.63
CA LEU A 616 -32.04 35.30 12.96
C LEU A 616 -33.34 34.98 13.74
N GLN A 617 -33.32 35.13 15.06
CA GLN A 617 -34.46 34.99 15.95
C GLN A 617 -35.62 35.93 15.65
N GLN A 618 -35.36 37.24 15.37
CA GLN A 618 -36.44 38.16 15.06
C GLN A 618 -37.13 37.85 13.74
N ASN A 619 -36.39 37.47 12.71
CA ASN A 619 -36.97 37.05 11.44
C ASN A 619 -37.76 35.75 11.55
N PHE A 620 -37.35 34.82 12.41
CA PHE A 620 -38.10 33.58 12.65
C PHE A 620 -39.36 33.83 13.45
N GLU A 621 -39.34 34.74 14.44
CA GLU A 621 -40.51 35.11 15.21
C GLU A 621 -41.54 35.85 14.38
N GLU A 622 -41.13 36.80 13.54
CA GLU A 622 -42.00 37.52 12.59
C GLU A 622 -42.64 36.56 11.59
N LYS A 623 -41.87 35.65 11.00
CA LYS A 623 -42.40 34.65 10.07
C LYS A 623 -43.29 33.60 10.74
N ALA A 624 -43.00 33.22 11.96
CA ALA A 624 -43.84 32.34 12.75
C ALA A 624 -45.12 33.03 13.18
N GLN A 625 -45.13 34.35 13.41
CA GLN A 625 -46.30 35.13 13.69
C GLN A 625 -47.16 35.29 12.44
N GLU A 626 -46.56 35.66 11.30
CA GLU A 626 -47.25 35.76 10.01
C GLU A 626 -47.93 34.41 9.63
N PHE A 627 -47.25 33.28 9.85
CA PHE A 627 -47.79 31.94 9.61
C PHE A 627 -49.00 31.66 10.51
N ARG A 628 -48.91 32.03 11.79
CA ARG A 628 -50.03 31.85 12.75
C ARG A 628 -51.23 32.75 12.41
N GLU A 629 -50.98 33.97 12.00
CA GLU A 629 -52.02 34.94 11.58
C GLU A 629 -52.74 34.49 10.29
N ARG A 630 -52.06 33.74 9.43
CA ARG A 630 -52.64 33.10 8.23
C ARG A 630 -53.32 31.77 8.48
N GLY A 631 -53.61 31.42 9.76
CA GLY A 631 -54.36 30.23 10.12
C GLY A 631 -53.54 28.96 10.16
N SER A 632 -52.21 29.03 10.13
CA SER A 632 -51.28 27.90 10.14
C SER A 632 -51.46 26.91 8.96
N GLU A 633 -51.98 27.38 7.83
CA GLU A 633 -52.15 26.59 6.61
C GLU A 633 -50.91 26.71 5.69
N ILE A 634 -50.41 25.56 5.20
CA ILE A 634 -49.25 25.49 4.34
C ILE A 634 -49.59 25.69 2.85
N TYR A 635 -50.85 25.49 2.49
CA TYR A 635 -51.38 25.69 1.14
C TYR A 635 -52.60 26.61 1.16
N LEU A 636 -52.58 27.67 0.37
CA LEU A 636 -53.72 28.47 -0.04
C LEU A 636 -54.14 28.05 -1.46
#